data_2da25ef0c35c4805b7ab83a5366041a6
#
_entry.id   2da25ef0c35c4805b7ab83a5366041a6
#
_cell.length_a   1.000
_cell.length_b   1.000
_cell.length_c   1.000
_cell.angle_alpha   90.00
_cell.angle_beta   90.00
_cell.angle_gamma   90.00
#
_symmetry.space_group_name_H-M   'P 1'
#
loop_
_entity.id
_entity.type
_entity.pdbx_description
1 polymer ?
#
loop_
_entity_poly.entity_id
_entity_poly.type
_entity_poly.pdbx_seq_one_letter_code
_entity_poly.pdbx_strand_id
1 'polypeptide(L)'
;MAILKMKKLRICGVSEEQTQLIRQLQLLGSVEIGAPCALTDTQGVQVFCAGDGKSADALLRTSARLTSALETLKHYETKKGGLFAARPEKTIGELFSDEAYAAALDTAQAVLDAQDARSRLAAEKSRLTAVRESFVPWQQLPLPLETLGTQHTRILLGTVPAQTDLEALRARVFEAADEVQLEQISADQQSLYLLVFVHKCAAEAVGAALREAGFALTTFDGVQGTAAENIRRTDEAIAACEQQDAEKLAELTALAEQKSALQLAFDRCTQEISKAQAADRLVHSEKTFCLGGWVPCEDVGKLEALLSGFCCAWELTDPAPEEYPDVPVKLKNNKLTWPLNMVTEMYSLPAYDGVDPNPLMAPFFILFYGIMMADMGYGLLMILASIIITKKSRPKGTSGQMFGLMFSCGISTFLMGALTGGFFGDFLPQLVGIIDPDTTFKALPSLFTPLDDTITILIGAMALGFVQIVTGMAISFVEKIKKGQIMDAIWEELTWWVVFAGIACMALGVTNIVLYVGIGMVVVGSGWSAKGFGKVTAIFGSVYNHVTGYFGDILSYSRLMTLMLAGSVIASVFNTLGAIPGNVVFFLLVSVAGNGLNFALNLLSCYVHDLRLQCLEYFGKFYQDGGKPFEPLAINTKYVDIQS
;
A
#
# COMPACT_ATOMS: atom_id res chain seq x y z
N MET A 1 -5.13 -32.00 1.31
CA MET A 1 -4.25 -31.05 0.64
C MET A 1 -4.95 -29.71 0.64
N ALA A 2 -4.29 -28.66 1.07
CA ALA A 2 -4.90 -27.33 1.12
C ALA A 2 -4.85 -26.61 -0.24
N ILE A 3 -4.02 -27.08 -1.18
CA ILE A 3 -4.03 -26.63 -2.57
C ILE A 3 -5.21 -27.32 -3.26
N LEU A 4 -6.16 -26.54 -3.78
CA LEU A 4 -7.29 -27.06 -4.52
C LEU A 4 -6.85 -27.62 -5.87
N LYS A 5 -7.37 -28.79 -6.22
CA LYS A 5 -7.18 -29.34 -7.56
C LYS A 5 -7.96 -28.51 -8.57
N MET A 6 -7.29 -28.14 -9.65
CA MET A 6 -7.86 -27.41 -10.77
C MET A 6 -8.14 -28.32 -11.94
N LYS A 7 -9.18 -27.99 -12.72
CA LYS A 7 -9.43 -28.58 -14.03
C LYS A 7 -9.26 -27.53 -15.11
N LYS A 8 -8.67 -27.95 -16.21
CA LYS A 8 -8.58 -27.14 -17.43
C LYS A 8 -9.94 -27.16 -18.10
N LEU A 9 -10.47 -25.97 -18.37
CA LEU A 9 -11.77 -25.76 -18.99
C LEU A 9 -11.56 -25.26 -20.42
N ARG A 10 -12.28 -25.84 -21.37
CA ARG A 10 -12.45 -25.32 -22.71
C ARG A 10 -13.93 -25.23 -23.03
N ILE A 11 -14.39 -24.09 -23.50
CA ILE A 11 -15.79 -23.87 -23.89
C ILE A 11 -15.77 -23.33 -25.32
N CYS A 12 -16.58 -23.92 -26.21
CA CYS A 12 -16.85 -23.40 -27.54
C CYS A 12 -18.36 -23.15 -27.66
N GLY A 13 -18.74 -21.91 -27.90
CA GLY A 13 -20.14 -21.49 -27.97
C GLY A 13 -20.43 -20.58 -29.17
N VAL A 14 -21.70 -20.21 -29.35
CA VAL A 14 -22.17 -19.31 -30.41
C VAL A 14 -21.95 -17.87 -30.00
N SER A 15 -21.45 -17.01 -30.90
CA SER A 15 -21.10 -15.62 -30.63
C SER A 15 -22.27 -14.77 -30.07
N GLU A 16 -23.51 -15.11 -30.41
CA GLU A 16 -24.71 -14.42 -29.94
C GLU A 16 -24.91 -14.54 -28.42
N GLU A 17 -24.52 -15.68 -27.80
CA GLU A 17 -24.67 -15.94 -26.37
C GLU A 17 -23.43 -15.54 -25.53
N GLN A 18 -22.33 -15.11 -26.17
CA GLN A 18 -21.06 -14.81 -25.51
C GLN A 18 -21.21 -13.83 -24.34
N THR A 19 -21.85 -12.70 -24.57
CA THR A 19 -22.00 -11.63 -23.57
C THR A 19 -22.77 -12.12 -22.34
N GLN A 20 -23.82 -12.93 -22.57
CA GLN A 20 -24.64 -13.49 -21.52
C GLN A 20 -23.87 -14.57 -20.75
N LEU A 21 -23.12 -15.42 -21.44
CA LEU A 21 -22.29 -16.44 -20.80
C LEU A 21 -21.21 -15.82 -19.91
N ILE A 22 -20.46 -14.82 -20.41
CA ILE A 22 -19.43 -14.13 -19.62
C ILE A 22 -20.05 -13.51 -18.36
N ARG A 23 -21.24 -12.89 -18.47
CA ARG A 23 -21.96 -12.33 -17.33
C ARG A 23 -22.33 -13.40 -16.31
N GLN A 24 -22.79 -14.55 -16.75
CA GLN A 24 -23.15 -15.66 -15.84
C GLN A 24 -21.91 -16.30 -15.20
N LEU A 25 -20.79 -16.41 -15.93
CA LEU A 25 -19.51 -16.84 -15.39
C LEU A 25 -18.98 -15.85 -14.33
N GLN A 26 -19.17 -14.53 -14.56
CA GLN A 26 -18.81 -13.49 -13.58
C GLN A 26 -19.67 -13.57 -12.31
N LEU A 27 -20.96 -13.88 -12.43
CA LEU A 27 -21.84 -14.11 -11.30
C LEU A 27 -21.49 -15.39 -10.53
N LEU A 28 -21.07 -16.44 -11.24
CA LEU A 28 -20.59 -17.69 -10.63
C LEU A 28 -19.31 -17.48 -9.83
N GLY A 29 -18.38 -16.65 -10.32
CA GLY A 29 -17.15 -16.25 -9.61
C GLY A 29 -16.13 -17.35 -9.37
N SER A 30 -16.16 -18.42 -10.14
CA SER A 30 -15.30 -19.61 -9.92
C SER A 30 -14.49 -20.03 -11.15
N VAL A 31 -14.49 -19.25 -12.23
CA VAL A 31 -13.74 -19.54 -13.44
C VAL A 31 -12.70 -18.47 -13.69
N GLU A 32 -11.45 -18.86 -13.86
CA GLU A 32 -10.39 -17.98 -14.37
C GLU A 32 -10.26 -18.16 -15.87
N ILE A 33 -10.32 -17.07 -16.61
CA ILE A 33 -10.14 -17.06 -18.07
C ILE A 33 -8.65 -16.94 -18.37
N GLY A 34 -8.10 -17.99 -19.00
CA GLY A 34 -6.70 -18.05 -19.38
C GLY A 34 -6.34 -17.13 -20.56
N ALA A 35 -5.07 -17.13 -20.93
CA ALA A 35 -4.59 -16.45 -22.12
C ALA A 35 -5.23 -17.05 -23.40
N PRO A 36 -5.45 -16.25 -24.45
CA PRO A 36 -6.01 -16.74 -25.71
C PRO A 36 -5.11 -17.82 -26.31
N CYS A 37 -5.67 -19.02 -26.51
CA CYS A 37 -4.98 -20.12 -27.15
C CYS A 37 -5.33 -20.08 -28.66
N ALA A 38 -4.38 -19.69 -29.49
CA ALA A 38 -4.57 -19.73 -30.95
C ALA A 38 -4.77 -21.19 -31.40
N LEU A 39 -5.96 -21.50 -31.91
CA LEU A 39 -6.27 -22.78 -32.50
C LEU A 39 -5.93 -22.71 -33.98
N THR A 40 -4.95 -23.50 -34.41
CA THR A 40 -4.61 -23.70 -35.81
C THR A 40 -5.21 -25.01 -36.27
N ASP A 41 -5.63 -25.06 -37.53
CA ASP A 41 -6.08 -26.30 -38.14
C ASP A 41 -4.90 -27.24 -38.45
N THR A 42 -5.19 -28.45 -38.95
CA THR A 42 -4.17 -29.45 -39.35
C THR A 42 -3.26 -28.96 -40.49
N GLN A 43 -3.59 -27.85 -41.18
CA GLN A 43 -2.81 -27.24 -42.24
C GLN A 43 -2.04 -25.99 -41.78
N GLY A 44 -2.12 -25.65 -40.48
CA GLY A 44 -1.44 -24.50 -39.87
C GLY A 44 -2.14 -23.15 -40.13
N VAL A 45 -3.38 -23.17 -40.64
CA VAL A 45 -4.19 -21.96 -40.85
C VAL A 45 -4.84 -21.56 -39.53
N GLN A 46 -4.73 -20.30 -39.16
CA GLN A 46 -5.34 -19.75 -37.95
C GLN A 46 -6.85 -19.62 -38.13
N VAL A 47 -7.62 -20.50 -37.47
CA VAL A 47 -9.09 -20.56 -37.60
C VAL A 47 -9.76 -19.55 -36.68
N PHE A 48 -9.11 -19.23 -35.57
CA PHE A 48 -9.61 -18.30 -34.58
C PHE A 48 -8.63 -17.17 -34.35
N CYS A 49 -9.14 -15.93 -34.27
CA CYS A 49 -8.37 -14.74 -33.98
C CYS A 49 -8.60 -14.28 -32.54
N ALA A 50 -7.57 -13.81 -31.87
CA ALA A 50 -7.71 -13.16 -30.57
C ALA A 50 -8.45 -11.82 -30.71
N GLY A 51 -9.14 -11.38 -29.69
CA GLY A 51 -9.80 -10.07 -29.64
C GLY A 51 -8.80 -8.91 -29.80
N ASP A 52 -9.29 -7.75 -30.27
CA ASP A 52 -8.46 -6.56 -30.56
C ASP A 52 -7.84 -5.89 -29.31
N GLY A 53 -8.17 -6.31 -28.10
CA GLY A 53 -7.68 -5.75 -26.84
C GLY A 53 -8.13 -4.32 -26.54
N LYS A 54 -9.09 -3.78 -27.31
CA LYS A 54 -9.53 -2.38 -27.21
C LYS A 54 -10.91 -2.18 -26.59
N SER A 55 -11.60 -3.27 -26.31
CA SER A 55 -12.98 -3.23 -25.79
C SER A 55 -13.08 -2.50 -24.45
N ALA A 56 -12.02 -2.53 -23.64
CA ALA A 56 -11.98 -1.89 -22.33
C ALA A 56 -11.56 -0.41 -22.35
N ASP A 57 -11.00 0.13 -23.46
CA ASP A 57 -10.37 1.47 -23.46
C ASP A 57 -11.35 2.60 -23.09
N ALA A 58 -12.56 2.55 -23.60
CA ALA A 58 -13.59 3.55 -23.28
C ALA A 58 -14.01 3.47 -21.80
N LEU A 59 -14.13 2.26 -21.27
CA LEU A 59 -14.48 2.01 -19.87
C LEU A 59 -13.34 2.43 -18.93
N LEU A 60 -12.07 2.21 -19.31
CA LEU A 60 -10.90 2.67 -18.55
C LEU A 60 -10.88 4.20 -18.44
N ARG A 61 -11.19 4.92 -19.54
CA ARG A 61 -11.32 6.38 -19.50
C ARG A 61 -12.45 6.82 -18.55
N THR A 62 -13.59 6.13 -18.59
CA THR A 62 -14.71 6.40 -17.69
C THR A 62 -14.33 6.14 -16.23
N SER A 63 -13.64 5.04 -15.94
CA SER A 63 -13.12 4.72 -14.61
C SER A 63 -12.15 5.78 -14.11
N ALA A 64 -11.25 6.28 -14.96
CA ALA A 64 -10.33 7.36 -14.60
C ALA A 64 -11.08 8.67 -14.26
N ARG A 65 -12.12 9.03 -15.04
CA ARG A 65 -12.98 10.19 -14.73
C ARG A 65 -13.71 10.04 -13.40
N LEU A 66 -14.31 8.87 -13.12
CA LEU A 66 -14.95 8.58 -11.85
C LEU A 66 -13.95 8.65 -10.67
N THR A 67 -12.73 8.13 -10.86
CA THR A 67 -11.67 8.22 -9.84
C THR A 67 -11.31 9.67 -9.54
N SER A 68 -11.09 10.49 -10.55
CA SER A 68 -10.76 11.91 -10.41
C SER A 68 -11.90 12.67 -9.70
N ALA A 69 -13.16 12.41 -10.06
CA ALA A 69 -14.31 13.01 -9.41
C ALA A 69 -14.41 12.60 -7.92
N LEU A 70 -14.18 11.32 -7.60
CA LEU A 70 -14.20 10.82 -6.23
C LEU A 70 -13.05 11.39 -5.37
N GLU A 71 -11.86 11.57 -5.96
CA GLU A 71 -10.72 12.22 -5.28
C GLU A 71 -11.02 13.69 -5.00
N THR A 72 -11.59 14.40 -5.96
CA THR A 72 -12.04 15.78 -5.78
C THR A 72 -13.04 15.90 -4.63
N LEU A 73 -14.11 15.10 -4.62
CA LEU A 73 -15.14 15.13 -3.59
C LEU A 73 -14.62 14.77 -2.18
N LYS A 74 -13.56 13.99 -2.08
CA LYS A 74 -12.94 13.62 -0.79
C LYS A 74 -12.49 14.87 0.01
N HIS A 75 -12.12 15.95 -0.66
CA HIS A 75 -11.72 17.20 -0.03
C HIS A 75 -12.89 18.04 0.49
N TYR A 76 -14.10 17.82 -0.04
CA TYR A 76 -15.30 18.60 0.27
C TYR A 76 -16.31 17.86 1.17
N GLU A 77 -15.95 16.68 1.66
CA GLU A 77 -16.78 15.92 2.58
C GLU A 77 -16.95 16.62 3.93
N THR A 78 -18.18 16.92 4.29
CA THR A 78 -18.55 17.44 5.62
C THR A 78 -18.54 16.36 6.70
N LYS A 79 -18.84 15.10 6.34
CA LYS A 79 -18.81 13.94 7.23
C LYS A 79 -17.68 13.02 6.81
N LYS A 80 -16.50 13.17 7.41
CA LYS A 80 -15.41 12.19 7.23
C LYS A 80 -15.88 10.84 7.77
N GLY A 81 -16.07 9.87 6.91
CA GLY A 81 -16.28 8.48 7.32
C GLY A 81 -15.16 8.05 8.26
N GLY A 82 -15.49 7.43 9.40
CA GLY A 82 -14.49 6.93 10.33
C GLY A 82 -13.55 5.93 9.61
N LEU A 83 -12.28 5.88 10.02
CA LEU A 83 -11.25 4.97 9.47
C LEU A 83 -11.71 3.51 9.35
N PHE A 84 -12.74 3.12 10.11
CA PHE A 84 -13.29 1.77 10.21
C PHE A 84 -14.79 1.72 9.90
N ALA A 85 -15.29 2.58 8.99
CA ALA A 85 -16.68 2.52 8.56
C ALA A 85 -16.94 1.23 7.76
N ALA A 86 -18.00 0.50 8.09
CA ALA A 86 -18.43 -0.65 7.31
C ALA A 86 -18.86 -0.21 5.91
N ARG A 87 -18.62 -1.04 4.89
CA ARG A 87 -19.08 -0.80 3.54
C ARG A 87 -20.61 -0.92 3.49
N PRO A 88 -21.32 -0.05 2.75
CA PRO A 88 -22.75 -0.18 2.59
C PRO A 88 -23.10 -1.47 1.84
N GLU A 89 -24.06 -2.21 2.33
CA GLU A 89 -24.59 -3.41 1.68
C GLU A 89 -25.55 -2.99 0.57
N LYS A 90 -25.35 -3.49 -0.66
CA LYS A 90 -26.15 -3.21 -1.84
C LYS A 90 -26.54 -4.50 -2.56
N THR A 91 -27.66 -4.48 -3.28
CA THR A 91 -28.11 -5.62 -4.08
C THR A 91 -27.45 -5.61 -5.48
N ILE A 92 -27.39 -6.79 -6.12
CA ILE A 92 -26.89 -6.92 -7.51
C ILE A 92 -27.72 -6.04 -8.46
N GLY A 93 -29.03 -5.92 -8.24
CA GLY A 93 -29.93 -5.09 -9.06
C GLY A 93 -29.59 -3.60 -8.98
N GLU A 94 -29.23 -3.11 -7.79
CA GLU A 94 -28.81 -1.70 -7.61
C GLU A 94 -27.45 -1.43 -8.29
N LEU A 95 -26.51 -2.38 -8.25
CA LEU A 95 -25.21 -2.24 -8.90
C LEU A 95 -25.34 -2.12 -10.42
N PHE A 96 -26.25 -2.88 -11.04
CA PHE A 96 -26.43 -2.92 -12.50
C PHE A 96 -27.60 -2.04 -13.01
N SER A 97 -28.10 -1.09 -12.21
CA SER A 97 -29.12 -0.13 -12.64
C SER A 97 -28.56 0.87 -13.66
N ASP A 98 -29.09 0.87 -14.89
CA ASP A 98 -28.62 1.76 -15.96
C ASP A 98 -28.93 3.22 -15.69
N GLU A 99 -30.09 3.52 -15.11
CA GLU A 99 -30.49 4.89 -14.76
C GLU A 99 -29.58 5.49 -13.68
N ALA A 100 -29.30 4.73 -12.60
CA ALA A 100 -28.40 5.17 -11.54
C ALA A 100 -26.97 5.38 -12.05
N TYR A 101 -26.53 4.54 -12.97
CA TYR A 101 -25.21 4.65 -13.59
C TYR A 101 -25.06 5.90 -14.45
N ALA A 102 -26.05 6.17 -15.32
CA ALA A 102 -26.05 7.36 -16.18
C ALA A 102 -26.07 8.64 -15.32
N ALA A 103 -26.97 8.73 -14.33
CA ALA A 103 -27.03 9.86 -13.40
C ALA A 103 -25.70 10.08 -12.63
N ALA A 104 -25.02 9.01 -12.24
CA ALA A 104 -23.73 9.12 -11.58
C ALA A 104 -22.62 9.61 -12.54
N LEU A 105 -22.65 9.23 -13.81
CA LEU A 105 -21.70 9.76 -14.81
C LEU A 105 -21.90 11.26 -15.05
N ASP A 106 -23.16 11.73 -15.11
CA ASP A 106 -23.47 13.15 -15.23
C ASP A 106 -23.01 13.92 -13.98
N THR A 107 -23.21 13.34 -12.81
CA THR A 107 -22.70 13.92 -11.55
C THR A 107 -21.17 13.98 -11.55
N ALA A 108 -20.48 12.95 -12.01
CA ALA A 108 -19.03 12.95 -12.12
C ALA A 108 -18.52 14.05 -13.05
N GLN A 109 -19.21 14.25 -14.18
CA GLN A 109 -18.86 15.34 -15.11
C GLN A 109 -19.10 16.71 -14.46
N ALA A 110 -20.22 16.92 -13.79
CA ALA A 110 -20.50 18.16 -13.08
C ALA A 110 -19.43 18.49 -12.01
N VAL A 111 -18.95 17.48 -11.27
CA VAL A 111 -17.86 17.64 -10.29
C VAL A 111 -16.58 18.10 -10.97
N LEU A 112 -16.18 17.49 -12.08
CA LEU A 112 -14.98 17.86 -12.80
C LEU A 112 -15.07 19.26 -13.41
N ASP A 113 -16.21 19.59 -14.01
CA ASP A 113 -16.46 20.92 -14.60
C ASP A 113 -16.45 22.02 -13.53
N ALA A 114 -17.05 21.77 -12.36
CA ALA A 114 -17.02 22.70 -11.23
C ALA A 114 -15.60 22.90 -10.69
N GLN A 115 -14.82 21.84 -10.59
CA GLN A 115 -13.41 21.91 -10.15
C GLN A 115 -12.52 22.66 -11.16
N ASP A 116 -12.71 22.41 -12.45
CA ASP A 116 -12.00 23.12 -13.52
C ASP A 116 -12.38 24.62 -13.53
N ALA A 117 -13.66 24.93 -13.33
CA ALA A 117 -14.12 26.33 -13.19
C ALA A 117 -13.43 27.02 -12.01
N ARG A 118 -13.34 26.36 -10.84
CA ARG A 118 -12.64 26.92 -9.68
C ARG A 118 -11.16 27.13 -9.94
N SER A 119 -10.50 26.21 -10.62
CA SER A 119 -9.10 26.34 -10.98
C SER A 119 -8.85 27.54 -11.91
N ARG A 120 -9.75 27.78 -12.86
CA ARG A 120 -9.72 28.97 -13.74
C ARG A 120 -9.96 30.26 -12.97
N LEU A 121 -10.95 30.29 -12.06
CA LEU A 121 -11.24 31.43 -11.21
C LEU A 121 -10.07 31.78 -10.29
N ALA A 122 -9.39 30.77 -9.72
CA ALA A 122 -8.20 30.97 -8.90
C ALA A 122 -7.03 31.57 -9.70
N ALA A 123 -6.81 31.11 -10.93
CA ALA A 123 -5.80 31.67 -11.82
C ALA A 123 -6.14 33.13 -12.21
N GLU A 124 -7.40 33.41 -12.54
CA GLU A 124 -7.85 34.77 -12.88
C GLU A 124 -7.76 35.72 -11.68
N LYS A 125 -8.16 35.27 -10.48
CA LYS A 125 -7.96 36.03 -9.24
C LYS A 125 -6.48 36.38 -9.01
N SER A 126 -5.59 35.42 -9.19
CA SER A 126 -4.14 35.64 -9.05
C SER A 126 -3.65 36.67 -10.06
N ARG A 127 -4.09 36.59 -11.32
CA ARG A 127 -3.78 37.56 -12.38
C ARG A 127 -4.27 38.97 -12.01
N LEU A 128 -5.55 39.09 -11.60
CA LEU A 128 -6.15 40.34 -11.19
C LEU A 128 -5.45 40.94 -9.97
N THR A 129 -5.03 40.13 -9.01
CA THR A 129 -4.28 40.58 -7.83
C THR A 129 -2.93 41.17 -8.23
N ALA A 130 -2.21 40.50 -9.13
CA ALA A 130 -0.93 41.04 -9.65
C ALA A 130 -1.13 42.37 -10.41
N VAL A 131 -2.21 42.49 -11.19
CA VAL A 131 -2.56 43.73 -11.87
C VAL A 131 -2.90 44.85 -10.86
N ARG A 132 -3.69 44.50 -9.83
CA ARG A 132 -4.01 45.44 -8.75
C ARG A 132 -2.74 45.96 -8.04
N GLU A 133 -1.85 45.03 -7.67
CA GLU A 133 -0.56 45.40 -7.02
C GLU A 133 0.30 46.33 -7.88
N SER A 134 0.25 46.19 -9.20
CA SER A 134 0.98 47.09 -10.10
C SER A 134 0.45 48.54 -10.09
N PHE A 135 -0.85 48.74 -9.74
CA PHE A 135 -1.45 50.07 -9.64
C PHE A 135 -1.33 50.70 -8.25
N VAL A 136 -1.15 49.91 -7.19
CA VAL A 136 -1.11 50.42 -5.80
C VAL A 136 -0.09 51.54 -5.59
N PRO A 137 1.15 51.50 -6.10
CA PRO A 137 2.11 52.57 -5.94
C PRO A 137 1.69 53.89 -6.59
N TRP A 138 0.81 53.84 -7.59
CA TRP A 138 0.31 54.98 -8.36
C TRP A 138 -1.04 55.50 -7.88
N GLN A 139 -1.59 54.96 -6.78
CA GLN A 139 -2.93 55.27 -6.28
C GLN A 139 -3.14 56.76 -6.01
N GLN A 140 -2.09 57.47 -5.59
CA GLN A 140 -2.14 58.92 -5.27
C GLN A 140 -2.03 59.81 -6.51
N LEU A 141 -1.82 59.23 -7.70
CA LEU A 141 -1.71 59.99 -8.94
C LEU A 141 -3.09 60.49 -9.39
N PRO A 142 -3.35 61.79 -9.44
CA PRO A 142 -4.64 62.35 -9.85
C PRO A 142 -4.84 62.35 -11.37
N LEU A 143 -3.83 61.97 -12.14
CA LEU A 143 -3.85 61.99 -13.60
C LEU A 143 -4.27 60.61 -14.16
N PRO A 144 -5.06 60.58 -15.26
CA PRO A 144 -5.32 59.35 -15.98
C PRO A 144 -4.02 58.74 -16.51
N LEU A 145 -3.86 57.43 -16.35
CA LEU A 145 -2.63 56.67 -16.73
C LEU A 145 -2.35 56.69 -18.24
N GLU A 146 -3.36 56.98 -19.06
CA GLU A 146 -3.27 57.16 -20.52
C GLU A 146 -2.70 58.51 -20.93
N THR A 147 -2.54 59.43 -19.98
CA THR A 147 -2.09 60.78 -20.27
C THR A 147 -0.57 60.82 -20.48
N LEU A 148 -0.11 60.74 -21.71
CA LEU A 148 1.31 60.80 -22.07
C LEU A 148 1.87 62.24 -22.12
N GLY A 149 1.04 63.27 -21.97
CA GLY A 149 1.41 64.66 -21.98
C GLY A 149 0.42 65.57 -22.71
N THR A 150 0.83 66.81 -22.96
CA THR A 150 0.07 67.84 -23.72
C THR A 150 0.74 68.14 -25.06
N GLN A 151 0.30 69.18 -25.78
CA GLN A 151 0.96 69.60 -27.02
C GLN A 151 2.46 69.97 -26.82
N HIS A 152 2.84 70.54 -25.65
CA HIS A 152 4.18 71.01 -25.35
C HIS A 152 4.90 70.18 -24.28
N THR A 153 4.19 69.46 -23.43
CA THR A 153 4.80 68.69 -22.33
C THR A 153 4.67 67.17 -22.57
N ARG A 154 5.65 66.44 -22.05
CA ARG A 154 5.62 64.96 -21.98
C ARG A 154 5.62 64.53 -20.52
N ILE A 155 4.83 63.57 -20.18
CA ILE A 155 4.74 62.96 -18.85
C ILE A 155 5.50 61.63 -18.88
N LEU A 156 6.43 61.43 -17.92
CA LEU A 156 7.14 60.18 -17.74
C LEU A 156 6.79 59.61 -16.35
N LEU A 157 6.27 58.43 -16.34
CA LEU A 157 6.03 57.64 -15.13
C LEU A 157 7.13 56.58 -15.04
N GLY A 158 7.74 56.43 -13.87
CA GLY A 158 8.76 55.40 -13.73
C GLY A 158 9.26 55.24 -12.29
N THR A 159 10.15 54.29 -12.12
CA THR A 159 10.71 53.94 -10.81
C THR A 159 12.20 54.12 -10.77
N VAL A 160 12.74 54.51 -9.61
CA VAL A 160 14.19 54.49 -9.31
C VAL A 160 14.41 53.63 -8.05
N PRO A 161 15.62 53.05 -7.87
CA PRO A 161 15.94 52.31 -6.65
C PRO A 161 15.73 53.14 -5.39
N ALA A 162 15.24 52.57 -4.32
CA ALA A 162 14.95 53.26 -3.05
C ALA A 162 16.17 53.94 -2.42
N GLN A 163 17.39 53.54 -2.78
CA GLN A 163 18.65 54.10 -2.29
C GLN A 163 19.07 55.39 -3.06
N THR A 164 18.33 55.80 -4.10
CA THR A 164 18.66 56.98 -4.92
C THR A 164 18.34 58.25 -4.13
N ASP A 165 19.35 59.15 -4.02
CA ASP A 165 19.16 60.46 -3.42
C ASP A 165 18.34 61.35 -4.38
N LEU A 166 17.10 61.65 -3.95
CA LEU A 166 16.15 62.46 -4.74
C LEU A 166 16.62 63.89 -4.97
N GLU A 167 17.36 64.46 -4.01
CA GLU A 167 17.92 65.86 -4.16
C GLU A 167 19.00 65.86 -5.22
N ALA A 168 19.91 64.90 -5.21
CA ALA A 168 20.93 64.72 -6.23
C ALA A 168 20.34 64.45 -7.62
N LEU A 169 19.25 63.60 -7.67
CA LEU A 169 18.53 63.33 -8.91
C LEU A 169 17.85 64.61 -9.47
N ARG A 170 17.18 65.37 -8.61
CA ARG A 170 16.57 66.63 -9.00
C ARG A 170 17.64 67.63 -9.57
N ALA A 171 18.79 67.81 -8.89
CA ALA A 171 19.87 68.68 -9.36
C ALA A 171 20.34 68.26 -10.77
N ARG A 172 20.59 66.96 -11.02
CA ARG A 172 21.00 66.45 -12.33
C ARG A 172 19.94 66.66 -13.42
N VAL A 173 18.69 66.51 -13.09
CA VAL A 173 17.60 66.68 -14.04
C VAL A 173 17.41 68.17 -14.38
N PHE A 174 17.61 69.11 -13.41
CA PHE A 174 17.59 70.50 -13.63
C PHE A 174 18.83 71.04 -14.42
N GLU A 175 20.00 70.37 -14.27
CA GLU A 175 21.15 70.65 -15.13
C GLU A 175 20.90 70.32 -16.61
N ALA A 176 20.06 69.24 -16.86
CA ALA A 176 19.72 68.83 -18.22
C ALA A 176 18.65 69.75 -18.87
N ALA A 177 17.73 70.33 -18.08
CA ALA A 177 16.69 71.25 -18.56
C ALA A 177 16.09 72.07 -17.40
N ASP A 178 15.89 73.35 -17.58
CA ASP A 178 15.31 74.28 -16.59
C ASP A 178 13.79 74.10 -16.43
N GLU A 179 13.13 73.55 -17.45
CA GLU A 179 11.64 73.34 -17.49
C GLU A 179 11.23 71.88 -17.20
N VAL A 180 11.62 71.40 -16.02
CA VAL A 180 11.28 70.06 -15.56
C VAL A 180 10.70 70.11 -14.13
N GLN A 181 9.64 69.35 -13.90
CA GLN A 181 9.08 69.10 -12.55
C GLN A 181 9.14 67.61 -12.24
N LEU A 182 9.79 67.27 -11.11
CA LEU A 182 9.89 65.92 -10.62
C LEU A 182 9.14 65.79 -9.28
N GLU A 183 8.14 64.95 -9.25
CA GLU A 183 7.34 64.65 -8.06
C GLU A 183 7.44 63.19 -7.67
N GLN A 184 7.61 62.94 -6.38
CA GLN A 184 7.51 61.60 -5.81
C GLN A 184 6.04 61.31 -5.50
N ILE A 185 5.51 60.25 -6.10
CA ILE A 185 4.13 59.79 -5.87
C ILE A 185 4.08 58.90 -4.65
N SER A 186 4.96 57.91 -4.59
CA SER A 186 5.02 56.94 -3.49
C SER A 186 6.44 56.35 -3.38
N ALA A 187 6.68 55.60 -2.31
CA ALA A 187 7.93 54.86 -2.09
C ALA A 187 7.60 53.51 -1.46
N ASP A 188 8.30 52.49 -1.86
CA ASP A 188 8.35 51.19 -1.19
C ASP A 188 9.77 50.84 -0.74
N GLN A 189 10.00 49.65 -0.21
CA GLN A 189 11.31 49.23 0.29
C GLN A 189 12.37 49.07 -0.82
N GLN A 190 11.96 48.95 -2.08
CA GLN A 190 12.85 48.67 -3.20
C GLN A 190 12.93 49.83 -4.19
N SER A 191 11.87 50.62 -4.35
CA SER A 191 11.72 51.61 -5.41
C SER A 191 11.02 52.89 -4.94
N LEU A 192 11.39 54.01 -5.52
CA LEU A 192 10.68 55.28 -5.46
C LEU A 192 9.91 55.45 -6.77
N TYR A 193 8.64 55.81 -6.70
CA TYR A 193 7.75 56.01 -7.84
C TYR A 193 7.66 57.48 -8.15
N LEU A 194 8.08 57.85 -9.37
CA LEU A 194 8.27 59.24 -9.77
C LEU A 194 7.36 59.61 -10.95
N LEU A 195 6.86 60.84 -10.89
CA LEU A 195 6.18 61.53 -11.95
C LEU A 195 7.10 62.66 -12.43
N VAL A 196 7.40 62.67 -13.71
CA VAL A 196 8.27 63.71 -14.31
C VAL A 196 7.53 64.39 -15.44
N PHE A 197 7.36 65.73 -15.30
CA PHE A 197 6.86 66.58 -16.35
C PHE A 197 8.06 67.25 -17.05
N VAL A 198 8.12 67.14 -18.36
CA VAL A 198 9.22 67.66 -19.17
C VAL A 198 8.69 68.29 -20.45
N HIS A 199 9.27 69.42 -20.87
CA HIS A 199 8.98 69.99 -22.18
C HIS A 199 9.49 69.08 -23.29
N LYS A 200 8.73 68.93 -24.38
CA LYS A 200 9.02 67.94 -25.45
C LYS A 200 10.40 68.13 -26.07
N CYS A 201 10.91 69.42 -26.16
CA CYS A 201 12.25 69.71 -26.69
C CYS A 201 13.38 69.14 -25.82
N ALA A 202 13.16 68.99 -24.52
CA ALA A 202 14.14 68.51 -23.55
C ALA A 202 13.95 67.04 -23.15
N ALA A 203 12.91 66.39 -23.65
CA ALA A 203 12.52 65.07 -23.23
C ALA A 203 13.60 63.98 -23.44
N GLU A 204 14.42 64.06 -24.46
CA GLU A 204 15.54 63.16 -24.72
C GLU A 204 16.71 63.36 -23.75
N ALA A 205 17.08 64.62 -23.48
CA ALA A 205 18.17 64.94 -22.56
C ALA A 205 17.81 64.52 -21.11
N VAL A 206 16.61 64.86 -20.65
CA VAL A 206 16.10 64.50 -19.34
C VAL A 206 15.92 62.97 -19.23
N GLY A 207 15.46 62.30 -20.29
CA GLY A 207 15.33 60.84 -20.33
C GLY A 207 16.69 60.13 -20.28
N ALA A 208 17.77 60.74 -20.80
CA ALA A 208 19.14 60.24 -20.66
C ALA A 208 19.64 60.37 -19.22
N ALA A 209 19.47 61.52 -18.61
CA ALA A 209 19.88 61.83 -17.22
C ALA A 209 19.13 60.93 -16.21
N LEU A 210 17.85 60.66 -16.44
CA LEU A 210 17.03 59.72 -15.62
C LEU A 210 17.50 58.28 -15.76
N ARG A 211 17.87 57.84 -16.98
CA ARG A 211 18.38 56.47 -17.20
C ARG A 211 19.71 56.21 -16.52
N GLU A 212 20.59 57.20 -16.50
CA GLU A 212 21.86 57.11 -15.78
C GLU A 212 21.68 56.97 -14.27
N ALA A 213 20.58 57.50 -13.73
CA ALA A 213 20.19 57.34 -12.32
C ALA A 213 19.40 56.02 -12.04
N GLY A 214 19.25 55.12 -13.03
CA GLY A 214 18.53 53.90 -12.89
C GLY A 214 17.01 54.01 -13.01
N PHE A 215 16.50 55.08 -13.64
CA PHE A 215 15.08 55.28 -13.88
C PHE A 215 14.56 54.25 -14.90
N ALA A 216 13.62 53.42 -14.48
CA ALA A 216 12.89 52.49 -15.33
C ALA A 216 11.52 53.11 -15.68
N LEU A 217 11.29 53.32 -16.98
CA LEU A 217 10.01 53.87 -17.47
C LEU A 217 8.91 52.81 -17.27
N THR A 218 7.81 53.21 -16.66
CA THR A 218 6.62 52.40 -16.52
C THR A 218 5.57 52.87 -17.52
N THR A 219 5.08 51.99 -18.37
CA THR A 219 4.02 52.27 -19.35
C THR A 219 2.79 51.42 -18.98
N PHE A 220 1.61 52.00 -19.09
CA PHE A 220 0.34 51.35 -18.86
C PHE A 220 -0.45 51.22 -20.18
N ASP A 221 0.03 50.36 -21.06
CA ASP A 221 -0.57 50.20 -22.37
C ASP A 221 -1.97 49.64 -22.28
N GLY A 222 -2.94 50.33 -22.88
CA GLY A 222 -4.34 49.89 -22.91
C GLY A 222 -5.16 50.16 -21.63
N VAL A 223 -4.57 50.82 -20.63
CA VAL A 223 -5.27 51.16 -19.36
C VAL A 223 -5.87 52.57 -19.49
N GLN A 224 -7.18 52.69 -19.19
CA GLN A 224 -7.89 53.99 -19.21
C GLN A 224 -8.28 54.41 -17.79
N GLY A 225 -8.26 55.71 -17.51
CA GLY A 225 -8.64 56.28 -16.23
C GLY A 225 -7.50 56.37 -15.20
N THR A 226 -7.82 56.78 -14.00
CA THR A 226 -6.86 56.94 -12.90
C THR A 226 -6.47 55.57 -12.29
N ALA A 227 -5.30 55.52 -11.63
CA ALA A 227 -4.88 54.32 -10.92
C ALA A 227 -5.90 53.89 -9.84
N ALA A 228 -6.48 54.85 -9.12
CA ALA A 228 -7.49 54.59 -8.11
C ALA A 228 -8.79 53.95 -8.69
N GLU A 229 -9.22 54.42 -9.89
CA GLU A 229 -10.37 53.86 -10.59
C GLU A 229 -10.08 52.39 -11.06
N ASN A 230 -8.87 52.16 -11.57
CA ASN A 230 -8.46 50.82 -12.00
C ASN A 230 -8.31 49.85 -10.82
N ILE A 231 -7.79 50.32 -9.68
CA ILE A 231 -7.78 49.50 -8.44
C ILE A 231 -9.20 49.13 -8.05
N ARG A 232 -10.14 50.09 -8.03
CA ARG A 232 -11.55 49.81 -7.68
C ARG A 232 -12.20 48.80 -8.66
N ARG A 233 -11.98 48.98 -9.97
CA ARG A 233 -12.49 48.02 -10.99
C ARG A 233 -11.91 46.63 -10.81
N THR A 234 -10.61 46.55 -10.47
CA THR A 234 -9.94 45.27 -10.24
C THR A 234 -10.42 44.61 -8.93
N ASP A 235 -10.65 45.43 -7.87
CA ASP A 235 -11.22 44.93 -6.61
C ASP A 235 -12.66 44.42 -6.82
N GLU A 236 -13.51 45.10 -7.62
CA GLU A 236 -14.83 44.65 -7.99
C GLU A 236 -14.77 43.31 -8.79
N ALA A 237 -13.80 43.18 -9.71
CA ALA A 237 -13.60 41.96 -10.48
C ALA A 237 -13.08 40.79 -9.59
N ILE A 238 -12.18 41.07 -8.65
CA ILE A 238 -11.71 40.07 -7.67
C ILE A 238 -12.88 39.59 -6.80
N ALA A 239 -13.71 40.51 -6.30
CA ALA A 239 -14.90 40.18 -5.50
C ALA A 239 -15.91 39.32 -6.29
N ALA A 240 -16.09 39.62 -7.59
CA ALA A 240 -16.93 38.81 -8.47
C ALA A 240 -16.37 37.38 -8.67
N CYS A 241 -15.04 37.24 -8.84
CA CYS A 241 -14.38 35.93 -8.90
C CYS A 241 -14.53 35.15 -7.58
N GLU A 242 -14.39 35.82 -6.44
CA GLU A 242 -14.59 35.21 -5.11
C GLU A 242 -16.02 34.73 -4.90
N GLN A 243 -16.99 35.52 -5.34
CA GLN A 243 -18.39 35.11 -5.27
C GLN A 243 -18.65 33.87 -6.14
N GLN A 244 -18.17 33.86 -7.37
CA GLN A 244 -18.33 32.72 -8.26
C GLN A 244 -17.58 31.47 -7.73
N ASP A 245 -16.41 31.62 -7.13
CA ASP A 245 -15.71 30.51 -6.48
C ASP A 245 -16.51 29.94 -5.29
N ALA A 246 -17.12 30.83 -4.49
CA ALA A 246 -17.99 30.43 -3.39
C ALA A 246 -19.25 29.67 -3.86
N GLU A 247 -19.84 30.10 -4.98
CA GLU A 247 -20.98 29.40 -5.60
C GLU A 247 -20.56 28.00 -6.09
N LYS A 248 -19.40 27.88 -6.77
CA LYS A 248 -18.86 26.60 -7.22
C LYS A 248 -18.44 25.70 -6.07
N LEU A 249 -17.96 26.26 -4.97
CA LEU A 249 -17.66 25.52 -3.74
C LEU A 249 -18.94 24.95 -3.11
N ALA A 250 -20.02 25.73 -3.05
CA ALA A 250 -21.32 25.27 -2.56
C ALA A 250 -21.90 24.15 -3.45
N GLU A 251 -21.75 24.27 -4.77
CA GLU A 251 -22.15 23.23 -5.73
C GLU A 251 -21.38 21.93 -5.47
N LEU A 252 -20.04 21.98 -5.32
CA LEU A 252 -19.21 20.81 -5.00
C LEU A 252 -19.57 20.18 -3.66
N THR A 253 -19.89 21.00 -2.66
CA THR A 253 -20.33 20.52 -1.34
C THR A 253 -21.66 19.78 -1.41
N ALA A 254 -22.60 20.28 -2.22
CA ALA A 254 -23.89 19.60 -2.48
C ALA A 254 -23.69 18.29 -3.24
N LEU A 255 -22.81 18.27 -4.26
CA LEU A 255 -22.46 17.07 -5.01
C LEU A 255 -21.74 16.02 -4.15
N ALA A 256 -21.04 16.44 -3.09
CA ALA A 256 -20.36 15.51 -2.17
C ALA A 256 -21.35 14.60 -1.41
N GLU A 257 -22.61 14.99 -1.24
CA GLU A 257 -23.66 14.12 -0.68
C GLU A 257 -23.98 12.93 -1.59
N GLN A 258 -23.75 13.06 -2.89
CA GLN A 258 -23.98 12.01 -3.89
C GLN A 258 -22.77 11.08 -4.11
N LYS A 259 -21.71 11.20 -3.30
CA LYS A 259 -20.51 10.39 -3.39
C LYS A 259 -20.79 8.88 -3.40
N SER A 260 -21.77 8.41 -2.64
CA SER A 260 -22.15 6.99 -2.59
C SER A 260 -22.64 6.48 -3.95
N ALA A 261 -23.31 7.31 -4.75
CA ALA A 261 -23.75 6.95 -6.09
C ALA A 261 -22.55 6.85 -7.05
N LEU A 262 -21.57 7.76 -6.94
CA LEU A 262 -20.35 7.69 -7.73
C LEU A 262 -19.50 6.47 -7.37
N GLN A 263 -19.44 6.09 -6.08
CA GLN A 263 -18.76 4.88 -5.62
C GLN A 263 -19.38 3.62 -6.22
N LEU A 264 -20.72 3.55 -6.26
CA LEU A 264 -21.44 2.43 -6.86
C LEU A 264 -21.19 2.38 -8.39
N ALA A 265 -21.20 3.53 -9.06
CA ALA A 265 -20.90 3.63 -10.48
C ALA A 265 -19.45 3.22 -10.81
N PHE A 266 -18.50 3.57 -9.94
CA PHE A 266 -17.12 3.12 -10.08
C PHE A 266 -17.01 1.58 -9.98
N ASP A 267 -17.65 0.98 -8.96
CA ASP A 267 -17.66 -0.47 -8.79
C ASP A 267 -18.30 -1.16 -10.00
N ARG A 268 -19.42 -0.63 -10.53
CA ARG A 268 -20.03 -1.12 -11.77
C ARG A 268 -19.09 -1.00 -12.96
N CYS A 269 -18.47 0.16 -13.16
CA CYS A 269 -17.51 0.38 -14.25
C CYS A 269 -16.36 -0.63 -14.19
N THR A 270 -15.86 -0.93 -13.00
CA THR A 270 -14.81 -1.93 -12.79
C THR A 270 -15.29 -3.34 -13.20
N GLN A 271 -16.55 -3.70 -12.93
CA GLN A 271 -17.11 -4.97 -13.37
C GLN A 271 -17.23 -5.06 -14.90
N GLU A 272 -17.67 -3.99 -15.56
CA GLU A 272 -17.74 -3.95 -17.02
C GLU A 272 -16.34 -3.98 -17.68
N ILE A 273 -15.33 -3.35 -17.04
CA ILE A 273 -13.93 -3.47 -17.47
C ILE A 273 -13.47 -4.93 -17.40
N SER A 274 -13.68 -5.59 -16.25
CA SER A 274 -13.30 -7.00 -16.08
C SER A 274 -13.98 -7.90 -17.12
N LYS A 275 -15.25 -7.65 -17.42
CA LYS A 275 -16.01 -8.36 -18.45
C LYS A 275 -15.47 -8.10 -19.86
N ALA A 276 -15.13 -6.85 -20.19
CA ALA A 276 -14.55 -6.49 -21.48
C ALA A 276 -13.17 -7.13 -21.66
N GLN A 277 -12.32 -7.08 -20.64
CA GLN A 277 -11.02 -7.74 -20.64
C GLN A 277 -11.13 -9.26 -20.76
N ALA A 278 -12.14 -9.86 -20.11
CA ALA A 278 -12.43 -11.27 -20.27
C ALA A 278 -12.85 -11.60 -21.71
N ALA A 279 -13.68 -10.75 -22.34
CA ALA A 279 -14.07 -10.91 -23.74
C ALA A 279 -12.89 -10.79 -24.71
N ASP A 280 -11.95 -9.90 -24.43
CA ASP A 280 -10.73 -9.72 -25.24
C ASP A 280 -9.79 -10.94 -25.18
N ARG A 281 -9.86 -11.75 -24.12
CA ARG A 281 -9.10 -13.00 -23.98
C ARG A 281 -9.70 -14.19 -24.75
N LEU A 282 -10.91 -14.05 -25.28
CA LEU A 282 -11.54 -15.10 -26.07
C LEU A 282 -10.99 -15.10 -27.50
N VAL A 283 -11.02 -16.27 -28.13
CA VAL A 283 -10.71 -16.45 -29.54
C VAL A 283 -12.00 -16.56 -30.32
N HIS A 284 -12.09 -15.84 -31.41
CA HIS A 284 -13.30 -15.70 -32.22
C HIS A 284 -13.15 -16.26 -33.64
N SER A 285 -14.21 -16.87 -34.12
CA SER A 285 -14.49 -17.13 -35.52
C SER A 285 -15.70 -16.27 -35.94
N GLU A 286 -16.14 -16.33 -37.18
CA GLU A 286 -17.30 -15.54 -37.66
C GLU A 286 -18.58 -15.74 -36.83
N LYS A 287 -18.85 -16.96 -36.35
CA LYS A 287 -20.10 -17.32 -35.64
C LYS A 287 -19.90 -17.96 -34.29
N THR A 288 -18.66 -18.28 -33.93
CA THR A 288 -18.36 -19.01 -32.68
C THR A 288 -17.22 -18.34 -31.93
N PHE A 289 -17.19 -18.54 -30.63
CA PHE A 289 -16.07 -18.18 -29.77
C PHE A 289 -15.56 -19.39 -29.01
N CYS A 290 -14.28 -19.37 -28.65
CA CYS A 290 -13.68 -20.36 -27.75
C CYS A 290 -13.05 -19.66 -26.56
N LEU A 291 -13.28 -20.23 -25.37
CA LEU A 291 -12.76 -19.80 -24.09
C LEU A 291 -11.91 -20.92 -23.50
N GLY A 292 -10.69 -20.59 -23.08
CA GLY A 292 -9.85 -21.45 -22.28
C GLY A 292 -9.71 -20.90 -20.87
N GLY A 293 -9.68 -21.78 -19.87
CA GLY A 293 -9.57 -21.31 -18.49
C GLY A 293 -9.34 -22.44 -17.48
N TRP A 294 -9.45 -22.06 -16.21
CA TRP A 294 -9.27 -22.97 -15.08
C TRP A 294 -10.44 -22.87 -14.11
N VAL A 295 -10.82 -24.02 -13.54
CA VAL A 295 -11.90 -24.10 -12.55
C VAL A 295 -11.49 -25.04 -11.42
N PRO A 296 -11.76 -24.70 -10.15
CA PRO A 296 -11.58 -25.61 -9.01
C PRO A 296 -12.51 -26.83 -9.15
N CYS A 297 -12.00 -28.02 -8.84
CA CYS A 297 -12.80 -29.26 -8.90
C CYS A 297 -14.09 -29.20 -8.08
N GLU A 298 -14.12 -28.42 -7.00
CA GLU A 298 -15.31 -28.26 -6.14
C GLU A 298 -16.46 -27.51 -6.82
N ASP A 299 -16.16 -26.61 -7.76
CA ASP A 299 -17.14 -25.77 -8.44
C ASP A 299 -17.56 -26.30 -9.81
N VAL A 300 -16.98 -27.43 -10.26
CA VAL A 300 -17.28 -28.06 -11.55
C VAL A 300 -18.78 -28.34 -11.70
N GLY A 301 -19.43 -28.90 -10.69
CA GLY A 301 -20.86 -29.22 -10.77
C GLY A 301 -21.76 -27.98 -10.94
N LYS A 302 -21.38 -26.85 -10.33
CA LYS A 302 -22.10 -25.58 -10.51
C LYS A 302 -21.89 -25.03 -11.92
N LEU A 303 -20.66 -25.16 -12.42
CA LEU A 303 -20.32 -24.71 -13.78
C LEU A 303 -21.06 -25.53 -14.84
N GLU A 304 -21.11 -26.86 -14.73
CA GLU A 304 -21.82 -27.73 -15.66
C GLU A 304 -23.34 -27.46 -15.66
N ALA A 305 -23.93 -27.23 -14.49
CA ALA A 305 -25.33 -26.82 -14.37
C ALA A 305 -25.60 -25.49 -15.08
N LEU A 306 -24.67 -24.52 -14.99
CA LEU A 306 -24.77 -23.25 -15.69
C LEU A 306 -24.62 -23.42 -17.20
N LEU A 307 -23.62 -24.16 -17.66
CA LEU A 307 -23.32 -24.36 -19.08
C LEU A 307 -24.42 -25.13 -19.81
N SER A 308 -25.13 -26.04 -19.13
CA SER A 308 -26.26 -26.75 -19.72
C SER A 308 -27.41 -25.85 -20.19
N GLY A 309 -27.48 -24.61 -19.70
CA GLY A 309 -28.46 -23.61 -20.15
C GLY A 309 -28.07 -22.83 -21.39
N PHE A 310 -26.87 -23.06 -21.98
CA PHE A 310 -26.35 -22.36 -23.14
C PHE A 310 -26.06 -23.31 -24.30
N CYS A 311 -26.11 -22.77 -25.52
CA CYS A 311 -25.74 -23.53 -26.72
C CYS A 311 -24.21 -23.58 -26.87
N CYS A 312 -23.54 -24.37 -26.04
CA CYS A 312 -22.09 -24.49 -26.03
C CYS A 312 -21.65 -25.94 -25.79
N ALA A 313 -20.50 -26.29 -26.32
CA ALA A 313 -19.77 -27.52 -26.01
C ALA A 313 -18.64 -27.18 -25.02
N TRP A 314 -18.45 -28.04 -24.02
CA TRP A 314 -17.36 -27.85 -23.05
C TRP A 314 -16.60 -29.15 -22.80
N GLU A 315 -15.34 -28.97 -22.46
CA GLU A 315 -14.43 -30.06 -22.10
C GLU A 315 -13.72 -29.71 -20.80
N LEU A 316 -13.64 -30.66 -19.89
CA LEU A 316 -12.96 -30.55 -18.60
C LEU A 316 -11.90 -31.64 -18.52
N THR A 317 -10.62 -31.23 -18.51
CA THR A 317 -9.48 -32.15 -18.44
C THR A 317 -8.63 -31.85 -17.20
N ASP A 318 -7.95 -32.88 -16.68
CA ASP A 318 -6.95 -32.67 -15.65
C ASP A 318 -5.68 -32.08 -16.27
N PRO A 319 -4.98 -31.15 -15.62
CA PRO A 319 -3.76 -30.56 -16.15
C PRO A 319 -2.67 -31.61 -16.32
N ALA A 320 -1.94 -31.54 -17.45
CA ALA A 320 -0.76 -32.37 -17.68
C ALA A 320 0.41 -31.88 -16.80
N PRO A 321 1.36 -32.77 -16.41
CA PRO A 321 2.50 -32.38 -15.59
C PRO A 321 3.35 -31.24 -16.18
N GLU A 322 3.40 -31.13 -17.50
CA GLU A 322 4.09 -30.05 -18.22
C GLU A 322 3.40 -28.68 -18.06
N GLU A 323 2.11 -28.66 -17.76
CA GLU A 323 1.29 -27.47 -17.59
C GLU A 323 1.28 -26.95 -16.15
N TYR A 324 1.81 -27.71 -15.16
CA TYR A 324 1.76 -27.34 -13.74
C TYR A 324 2.28 -25.92 -13.42
N PRO A 325 3.32 -25.38 -14.10
CA PRO A 325 3.75 -24.00 -13.88
C PRO A 325 2.73 -22.94 -14.29
N ASP A 326 1.79 -23.31 -15.16
CA ASP A 326 0.75 -22.41 -15.66
C ASP A 326 -0.61 -22.58 -14.96
N VAL A 327 -0.75 -23.61 -14.13
CA VAL A 327 -1.98 -23.86 -13.38
C VAL A 327 -2.09 -22.88 -12.21
N PRO A 328 -3.19 -22.12 -12.10
CA PRO A 328 -3.38 -21.21 -10.97
C PRO A 328 -3.61 -21.98 -9.67
N VAL A 329 -3.10 -21.42 -8.59
CA VAL A 329 -3.15 -22.02 -7.25
C VAL A 329 -4.17 -21.29 -6.37
N LYS A 330 -5.12 -22.04 -5.82
CA LYS A 330 -6.06 -21.55 -4.81
C LYS A 330 -5.88 -22.32 -3.51
N LEU A 331 -5.58 -21.61 -2.43
CA LEU A 331 -5.42 -22.20 -1.11
C LEU A 331 -6.76 -22.28 -0.38
N LYS A 332 -7.10 -23.48 0.11
CA LYS A 332 -8.28 -23.72 0.96
C LYS A 332 -7.82 -24.03 2.37
N ASN A 333 -7.79 -23.03 3.20
CA ASN A 333 -7.32 -23.11 4.56
C ASN A 333 -8.46 -23.01 5.58
N ASN A 334 -8.28 -23.64 6.75
CA ASN A 334 -9.21 -23.58 7.87
C ASN A 334 -9.20 -22.18 8.51
N LYS A 335 -10.21 -21.87 9.32
CA LYS A 335 -10.32 -20.55 10.01
C LYS A 335 -9.08 -20.15 10.82
N LEU A 336 -8.31 -21.11 11.33
CA LEU A 336 -7.06 -20.85 12.08
C LEU A 336 -5.88 -20.54 11.15
N THR A 337 -5.80 -21.23 10.00
CA THR A 337 -4.68 -21.11 9.05
C THR A 337 -4.96 -20.12 7.93
N TRP A 338 -6.24 -19.79 7.68
CA TRP A 338 -6.64 -18.79 6.69
C TRP A 338 -5.97 -17.42 6.84
N PRO A 339 -5.76 -16.87 8.07
CA PRO A 339 -5.04 -15.62 8.23
C PRO A 339 -3.60 -15.63 7.72
N LEU A 340 -2.97 -16.79 7.67
CA LEU A 340 -1.59 -16.96 7.20
C LEU A 340 -1.46 -17.02 5.67
N ASN A 341 -2.59 -17.15 4.94
CA ASN A 341 -2.58 -17.05 3.49
C ASN A 341 -1.94 -15.73 3.04
N MET A 342 -2.20 -14.61 3.74
CA MET A 342 -1.58 -13.31 3.46
C MET A 342 -0.04 -13.40 3.51
N VAL A 343 0.50 -14.15 4.47
CA VAL A 343 1.96 -14.34 4.62
C VAL A 343 2.53 -15.13 3.44
N THR A 344 1.85 -16.20 3.05
CA THR A 344 2.27 -17.03 1.91
C THR A 344 2.12 -16.30 0.58
N GLU A 345 1.01 -15.59 0.37
CA GLU A 345 0.77 -14.77 -0.83
C GLU A 345 1.77 -13.62 -0.96
N MET A 346 2.22 -13.04 0.16
CA MET A 346 3.21 -11.97 0.17
C MET A 346 4.63 -12.47 -0.15
N TYR A 347 4.95 -13.70 0.22
CA TYR A 347 6.25 -14.30 -0.09
C TYR A 347 6.27 -14.81 -1.54
N SER A 348 5.51 -15.83 -1.83
CA SER A 348 5.22 -16.44 -3.14
C SER A 348 4.19 -17.55 -2.92
N LEU A 349 3.33 -17.85 -3.89
CA LEU A 349 2.47 -19.01 -3.82
C LEU A 349 3.26 -20.30 -4.10
N PRO A 350 2.90 -21.42 -3.44
CA PRO A 350 3.52 -22.72 -3.71
C PRO A 350 3.25 -23.19 -5.14
N ALA A 351 4.16 -23.94 -5.70
CA ALA A 351 3.91 -24.65 -6.96
C ALA A 351 2.66 -25.53 -6.86
N TYR A 352 1.95 -25.73 -7.97
CA TYR A 352 0.67 -26.48 -7.98
C TYR A 352 0.81 -27.91 -7.44
N ASP A 353 1.94 -28.58 -7.68
CA ASP A 353 2.29 -29.91 -7.17
C ASP A 353 3.02 -29.89 -5.82
N GLY A 354 3.21 -28.71 -5.24
CA GLY A 354 3.89 -28.50 -3.96
C GLY A 354 3.00 -28.74 -2.74
N VAL A 355 3.49 -28.34 -1.59
CA VAL A 355 2.82 -28.46 -0.29
C VAL A 355 2.42 -27.08 0.22
N ASP A 356 1.18 -26.95 0.71
CA ASP A 356 0.76 -25.74 1.42
C ASP A 356 1.49 -25.64 2.77
N PRO A 357 2.30 -24.60 3.01
CA PRO A 357 3.05 -24.43 4.25
C PRO A 357 2.16 -23.98 5.42
N ASN A 358 1.00 -23.36 5.17
CA ASN A 358 0.21 -22.66 6.18
C ASN A 358 -0.21 -23.52 7.38
N PRO A 359 -0.70 -24.75 7.22
CA PRO A 359 -1.11 -25.55 8.37
C PRO A 359 0.05 -25.93 9.31
N LEU A 360 1.24 -26.06 8.74
CA LEU A 360 2.44 -26.46 9.50
C LEU A 360 3.23 -25.25 10.01
N MET A 361 3.16 -24.10 9.31
CA MET A 361 3.73 -22.83 9.72
C MET A 361 2.94 -22.19 10.86
N ALA A 362 1.62 -22.30 10.86
CA ALA A 362 0.72 -21.63 11.79
C ALA A 362 1.12 -21.75 13.27
N PRO A 363 1.37 -22.96 13.83
CA PRO A 363 1.71 -23.09 15.23
C PRO A 363 3.04 -22.42 15.58
N PHE A 364 4.03 -22.50 14.68
CA PHE A 364 5.33 -21.87 14.88
C PHE A 364 5.25 -20.36 14.79
N PHE A 365 4.59 -19.81 13.76
CA PHE A 365 4.41 -18.38 13.59
C PHE A 365 3.71 -17.75 14.80
N ILE A 366 2.58 -18.30 15.20
CA ILE A 366 1.80 -17.78 16.33
C ILE A 366 2.59 -17.88 17.63
N LEU A 367 3.31 -18.98 17.86
CA LEU A 367 4.10 -19.19 19.05
C LEU A 367 5.31 -18.24 19.10
N PHE A 368 6.07 -18.13 18.02
CA PHE A 368 7.28 -17.29 17.96
C PHE A 368 6.95 -15.82 18.11
N TYR A 369 5.89 -15.36 17.44
CA TYR A 369 5.39 -14.00 17.63
C TYR A 369 5.07 -13.72 19.10
N GLY A 370 4.37 -14.66 19.75
CA GLY A 370 4.06 -14.56 21.18
C GLY A 370 5.29 -14.51 22.08
N ILE A 371 6.33 -15.32 21.77
CA ILE A 371 7.61 -15.31 22.52
C ILE A 371 8.34 -13.99 22.33
N MET A 372 8.45 -13.49 21.09
CA MET A 372 9.16 -12.24 20.82
C MET A 372 8.55 -11.03 21.53
N MET A 373 7.22 -10.98 21.64
CA MET A 373 6.52 -9.84 22.22
C MET A 373 6.24 -9.99 23.73
N ALA A 374 5.99 -11.20 24.19
CA ALA A 374 5.86 -11.73 25.56
C ALA A 374 5.37 -10.73 26.64
N ASP A 375 4.25 -10.03 26.40
CA ASP A 375 3.65 -9.06 27.32
C ASP A 375 2.12 -9.15 27.30
N MET A 376 1.51 -9.33 28.50
CA MET A 376 0.05 -9.44 28.63
C MET A 376 -0.69 -8.18 28.19
N GLY A 377 -0.15 -7.00 28.48
CA GLY A 377 -0.79 -5.73 28.14
C GLY A 377 -0.86 -5.53 26.62
N TYR A 378 0.24 -5.81 25.93
CA TYR A 378 0.30 -5.73 24.46
C TYR A 378 -0.59 -6.80 23.79
N GLY A 379 -0.57 -8.03 24.34
CA GLY A 379 -1.45 -9.10 23.87
C GLY A 379 -2.93 -8.72 23.97
N LEU A 380 -3.34 -8.15 25.11
CA LEU A 380 -4.71 -7.69 25.33
C LEU A 380 -5.11 -6.57 24.36
N LEU A 381 -4.22 -5.59 24.13
CA LEU A 381 -4.46 -4.52 23.16
C LEU A 381 -4.67 -5.07 21.73
N MET A 382 -3.86 -6.04 21.30
CA MET A 382 -3.99 -6.69 20.00
C MET A 382 -5.33 -7.41 19.86
N ILE A 383 -5.73 -8.18 20.88
CA ILE A 383 -7.01 -8.90 20.90
C ILE A 383 -8.19 -7.92 20.80
N LEU A 384 -8.20 -6.88 21.66
CA LEU A 384 -9.27 -5.88 21.69
C LEU A 384 -9.36 -5.09 20.38
N ALA A 385 -8.23 -4.61 19.87
CA ALA A 385 -8.19 -3.89 18.59
C ALA A 385 -8.71 -4.77 17.45
N SER A 386 -8.27 -6.03 17.37
CA SER A 386 -8.71 -6.98 16.35
C SER A 386 -10.22 -7.23 16.41
N ILE A 387 -10.78 -7.47 17.60
CA ILE A 387 -12.22 -7.70 17.80
C ILE A 387 -13.04 -6.46 17.42
N ILE A 388 -12.61 -5.27 17.86
CA ILE A 388 -13.32 -4.01 17.60
C ILE A 388 -13.34 -3.74 16.08
N ILE A 389 -12.20 -3.86 15.42
CA ILE A 389 -12.09 -3.60 13.98
C ILE A 389 -12.90 -4.63 13.20
N THR A 390 -12.78 -5.92 13.51
CA THR A 390 -13.50 -6.97 12.81
C THR A 390 -15.01 -6.84 12.96
N LYS A 391 -15.52 -6.49 14.14
CA LYS A 391 -16.97 -6.27 14.37
C LYS A 391 -17.48 -5.00 13.69
N LYS A 392 -16.71 -3.90 13.72
CA LYS A 392 -17.14 -2.60 13.22
C LYS A 392 -16.98 -2.47 11.71
N SER A 393 -15.86 -2.92 11.15
CA SER A 393 -15.49 -2.73 9.73
C SER A 393 -15.78 -3.96 8.86
N ARG A 394 -15.94 -5.15 9.45
CA ARG A 394 -16.09 -6.43 8.71
C ARG A 394 -15.12 -6.57 7.54
N PRO A 395 -13.81 -6.45 7.77
CA PRO A 395 -12.83 -6.44 6.70
C PRO A 395 -12.83 -7.78 5.94
N LYS A 396 -12.84 -7.71 4.61
CA LYS A 396 -12.78 -8.87 3.71
C LYS A 396 -11.40 -9.01 3.07
N GLY A 397 -11.09 -10.18 2.52
CA GLY A 397 -9.82 -10.44 1.83
C GLY A 397 -8.60 -10.29 2.74
N THR A 398 -7.51 -9.75 2.22
CA THR A 398 -6.21 -9.59 2.90
C THR A 398 -6.31 -8.80 4.23
N SER A 399 -7.16 -7.76 4.28
CA SER A 399 -7.38 -7.01 5.53
C SER A 399 -8.04 -7.89 6.61
N GLY A 400 -8.98 -8.74 6.24
CA GLY A 400 -9.60 -9.71 7.16
C GLY A 400 -8.58 -10.73 7.67
N GLN A 401 -7.70 -11.21 6.81
CA GLN A 401 -6.60 -12.11 7.16
C GLN A 401 -5.63 -11.44 8.15
N MET A 402 -5.24 -10.19 7.92
CA MET A 402 -4.35 -9.43 8.80
C MET A 402 -4.91 -9.30 10.23
N PHE A 403 -6.19 -8.91 10.38
CA PHE A 403 -6.79 -8.80 11.72
C PHE A 403 -7.04 -10.16 12.36
N GLY A 404 -7.30 -11.21 11.58
CA GLY A 404 -7.34 -12.59 12.06
C GLY A 404 -5.99 -13.07 12.60
N LEU A 405 -4.90 -12.76 11.88
CA LEU A 405 -3.54 -13.07 12.31
C LEU A 405 -3.18 -12.30 13.60
N MET A 406 -3.48 -10.98 13.63
CA MET A 406 -3.27 -10.14 14.81
C MET A 406 -4.02 -10.67 16.04
N PHE A 407 -5.23 -11.18 15.87
CA PHE A 407 -6.00 -11.82 16.93
C PHE A 407 -5.31 -13.07 17.47
N SER A 408 -4.87 -13.97 16.58
CA SER A 408 -4.19 -15.22 16.97
C SER A 408 -2.85 -14.97 17.64
N CYS A 409 -2.05 -14.04 17.08
CA CYS A 409 -0.78 -13.61 17.68
C CYS A 409 -1.00 -12.89 19.01
N GLY A 410 -2.06 -12.10 19.14
CA GLY A 410 -2.43 -11.43 20.40
C GLY A 410 -2.72 -12.43 21.53
N ILE A 411 -3.43 -13.53 21.23
CA ILE A 411 -3.66 -14.59 22.21
C ILE A 411 -2.33 -15.23 22.65
N SER A 412 -1.46 -15.55 21.71
CA SER A 412 -0.14 -16.12 22.02
C SER A 412 0.72 -15.17 22.86
N THR A 413 0.75 -13.88 22.49
CA THR A 413 1.45 -12.83 23.22
C THR A 413 0.93 -12.70 24.66
N PHE A 414 -0.40 -12.74 24.84
CA PHE A 414 -1.00 -12.70 26.18
C PHE A 414 -0.60 -13.90 27.02
N LEU A 415 -0.64 -15.11 26.44
CA LEU A 415 -0.25 -16.34 27.15
C LEU A 415 1.24 -16.34 27.50
N MET A 416 2.11 -15.95 26.56
CA MET A 416 3.55 -15.86 26.82
C MET A 416 3.86 -14.74 27.84
N GLY A 417 3.17 -13.61 27.77
CA GLY A 417 3.24 -12.54 28.76
C GLY A 417 2.83 -12.99 30.16
N ALA A 418 1.83 -13.88 30.28
CA ALA A 418 1.44 -14.47 31.55
C ALA A 418 2.53 -15.41 32.12
N LEU A 419 3.28 -16.11 31.25
CA LEU A 419 4.40 -16.95 31.65
C LEU A 419 5.63 -16.12 32.10
N THR A 420 5.86 -14.98 31.48
CA THR A 420 6.97 -14.07 31.79
C THR A 420 6.63 -13.05 32.88
N GLY A 421 5.35 -12.90 33.26
CA GLY A 421 4.89 -11.93 34.24
C GLY A 421 4.93 -10.47 33.79
N GLY A 422 5.07 -10.18 32.49
CA GLY A 422 5.09 -8.84 31.93
C GLY A 422 3.68 -8.29 31.70
N PHE A 423 3.40 -7.09 32.22
CA PHE A 423 2.19 -6.31 31.91
C PHE A 423 2.60 -4.86 31.64
N PHE A 424 2.75 -4.50 30.36
CA PHE A 424 3.45 -3.29 29.93
C PHE A 424 4.85 -3.19 30.58
N GLY A 425 5.62 -4.30 30.49
CA GLY A 425 6.83 -4.49 31.26
C GLY A 425 6.52 -4.66 32.75
N ASP A 426 7.10 -3.80 33.58
CA ASP A 426 6.92 -3.72 35.03
C ASP A 426 5.96 -2.59 35.48
N PHE A 427 5.01 -2.21 34.63
CA PHE A 427 4.08 -1.10 34.89
C PHE A 427 3.29 -1.25 36.21
N LEU A 428 2.72 -2.44 36.47
CA LEU A 428 1.91 -2.67 37.68
C LEU A 428 2.72 -2.56 38.98
N PRO A 429 3.88 -3.23 39.11
CA PRO A 429 4.74 -3.06 40.30
C PRO A 429 5.17 -1.62 40.56
N GLN A 430 5.55 -0.89 39.49
CA GLN A 430 5.97 0.51 39.60
C GLN A 430 4.80 1.42 40.02
N LEU A 431 3.62 1.23 39.45
CA LEU A 431 2.42 2.00 39.78
C LEU A 431 2.01 1.78 41.25
N VAL A 432 1.98 0.52 41.69
CA VAL A 432 1.62 0.18 43.08
C VAL A 432 2.66 0.74 44.04
N GLY A 433 3.95 0.69 43.72
CA GLY A 433 5.03 1.27 44.55
C GLY A 433 4.96 2.80 44.69
N ILE A 434 4.39 3.52 43.69
CA ILE A 434 4.16 4.97 43.80
C ILE A 434 2.94 5.27 44.67
N ILE A 435 1.89 4.44 44.64
CA ILE A 435 0.65 4.64 45.42
C ILE A 435 0.85 4.22 46.87
N ASP A 436 1.50 3.10 47.10
CA ASP A 436 1.79 2.54 48.43
C ASP A 436 3.25 2.09 48.52
N PRO A 437 4.14 2.94 49.04
CA PRO A 437 5.58 2.65 49.19
C PRO A 437 5.90 1.45 50.07
N ASP A 438 5.00 1.06 50.98
CA ASP A 438 5.20 -0.04 51.94
C ASP A 438 4.71 -1.40 51.37
N THR A 439 4.27 -1.45 50.15
CA THR A 439 3.73 -2.66 49.52
C THR A 439 4.79 -3.74 49.34
N THR A 440 4.40 -5.00 49.57
CA THR A 440 5.22 -6.19 49.27
C THR A 440 5.11 -6.67 47.82
N PHE A 441 4.25 -6.05 47.01
CA PHE A 441 4.02 -6.41 45.63
C PHE A 441 5.15 -5.91 44.71
N LYS A 442 6.16 -6.76 44.50
CA LYS A 442 7.34 -6.42 43.68
C LYS A 442 7.29 -6.92 42.25
N ALA A 443 6.57 -8.00 41.99
CA ALA A 443 6.47 -8.59 40.67
C ALA A 443 5.18 -9.42 40.52
N LEU A 444 4.72 -9.59 39.30
CA LEU A 444 3.70 -10.58 38.95
C LEU A 444 4.30 -11.99 39.04
N PRO A 445 3.50 -13.03 39.37
CA PRO A 445 3.99 -14.41 39.35
C PRO A 445 4.44 -14.77 37.91
N SER A 446 5.67 -15.20 37.77
CA SER A 446 6.29 -15.61 36.51
C SER A 446 6.95 -16.97 36.63
N LEU A 447 6.96 -17.74 35.55
CA LEU A 447 7.70 -19.00 35.48
C LEU A 447 9.18 -18.74 35.16
N PHE A 448 9.47 -17.72 34.37
CA PHE A 448 10.80 -17.24 34.03
C PHE A 448 10.77 -15.74 33.75
N THR A 449 11.85 -15.07 34.07
CA THR A 449 12.00 -13.64 33.86
C THR A 449 12.98 -13.38 32.72
N PRO A 450 12.64 -12.55 31.72
CA PRO A 450 13.50 -12.30 30.57
C PRO A 450 14.91 -11.79 30.94
N LEU A 451 15.02 -11.04 32.03
CA LEU A 451 16.29 -10.44 32.48
C LEU A 451 17.18 -11.43 33.21
N ASP A 452 16.60 -12.27 34.09
CA ASP A 452 17.37 -13.16 34.96
C ASP A 452 17.67 -14.50 34.30
N ASP A 453 16.73 -15.04 33.52
CA ASP A 453 16.81 -16.38 32.89
C ASP A 453 17.23 -16.34 31.44
N THR A 454 18.00 -15.35 30.99
CA THR A 454 18.36 -15.10 29.59
C THR A 454 18.94 -16.34 28.88
N ILE A 455 19.85 -17.09 29.55
CA ILE A 455 20.49 -18.29 28.95
C ILE A 455 19.47 -19.42 28.75
N THR A 456 18.57 -19.61 29.72
CA THR A 456 17.54 -20.65 29.64
C THR A 456 16.57 -20.35 28.48
N ILE A 457 16.17 -19.11 28.32
CA ILE A 457 15.32 -18.65 27.23
C ILE A 457 16.02 -18.79 25.88
N LEU A 458 17.33 -18.46 25.79
CA LEU A 458 18.13 -18.64 24.57
C LEU A 458 18.15 -20.11 24.14
N ILE A 459 18.46 -21.01 25.07
CA ILE A 459 18.50 -22.46 24.80
C ILE A 459 17.09 -22.96 24.38
N GLY A 460 16.06 -22.49 25.06
CA GLY A 460 14.67 -22.80 24.71
C GLY A 460 14.28 -22.32 23.31
N ALA A 461 14.66 -21.10 22.94
CA ALA A 461 14.43 -20.54 21.61
C ALA A 461 15.16 -21.33 20.51
N MET A 462 16.43 -21.67 20.76
CA MET A 462 17.21 -22.52 19.84
C MET A 462 16.63 -23.93 19.72
N ALA A 463 16.16 -24.52 20.80
CA ALA A 463 15.51 -25.83 20.78
C ALA A 463 14.18 -25.81 19.98
N LEU A 464 13.36 -24.77 20.17
CA LEU A 464 12.14 -24.58 19.36
C LEU A 464 12.46 -24.39 17.87
N GLY A 465 13.50 -23.61 17.57
CA GLY A 465 13.98 -23.45 16.19
C GLY A 465 14.48 -24.78 15.59
N PHE A 466 15.20 -25.58 16.36
CA PHE A 466 15.62 -26.90 15.92
C PHE A 466 14.42 -27.81 15.61
N VAL A 467 13.39 -27.80 16.46
CA VAL A 467 12.14 -28.56 16.20
C VAL A 467 11.47 -28.11 14.89
N GLN A 468 11.46 -26.79 14.60
CA GLN A 468 10.91 -26.29 13.35
C GLN A 468 11.73 -26.72 12.14
N ILE A 469 13.06 -26.66 12.20
CA ILE A 469 13.94 -27.12 11.11
C ILE A 469 13.72 -28.62 10.84
N VAL A 470 13.68 -29.45 11.89
CA VAL A 470 13.40 -30.88 11.75
C VAL A 470 12.03 -31.14 11.14
N THR A 471 11.02 -30.33 11.50
CA THR A 471 9.69 -30.40 10.87
C THR A 471 9.76 -30.05 9.39
N GLY A 472 10.52 -29.01 8.99
CA GLY A 472 10.74 -28.67 7.58
C GLY A 472 11.40 -29.80 6.79
N MET A 473 12.43 -30.42 7.35
CA MET A 473 13.08 -31.61 6.75
C MET A 473 12.11 -32.79 6.63
N ALA A 474 11.23 -32.99 7.62
CA ALA A 474 10.23 -34.06 7.56
C ALA A 474 9.23 -33.85 6.40
N ILE A 475 8.84 -32.61 6.14
CA ILE A 475 7.97 -32.28 5.01
C ILE A 475 8.69 -32.58 3.69
N SER A 476 9.94 -32.10 3.55
CA SER A 476 10.79 -32.37 2.38
C SER A 476 10.95 -33.88 2.13
N PHE A 477 11.23 -34.64 3.17
CA PHE A 477 11.34 -36.10 3.10
C PHE A 477 10.07 -36.77 2.56
N VAL A 478 8.90 -36.41 3.10
CA VAL A 478 7.60 -36.94 2.67
C VAL A 478 7.31 -36.55 1.22
N GLU A 479 7.62 -35.32 0.82
CA GLU A 479 7.42 -34.83 -0.55
C GLU A 479 8.28 -35.58 -1.56
N LYS A 480 9.58 -35.76 -1.30
CA LYS A 480 10.50 -36.51 -2.14
C LYS A 480 10.07 -37.97 -2.30
N ILE A 481 9.57 -38.61 -1.23
CA ILE A 481 9.01 -39.97 -1.32
C ILE A 481 7.78 -40.01 -2.23
N LYS A 482 6.86 -39.05 -2.11
CA LYS A 482 5.65 -38.97 -2.96
C LYS A 482 6.00 -38.74 -4.43
N LYS A 483 7.06 -37.99 -4.71
CA LYS A 483 7.59 -37.75 -6.07
C LYS A 483 8.43 -38.94 -6.60
N GLY A 484 8.58 -40.03 -5.81
CA GLY A 484 9.35 -41.22 -6.21
C GLY A 484 10.87 -41.09 -6.09
N GLN A 485 11.37 -39.99 -5.53
CA GLN A 485 12.80 -39.71 -5.34
C GLN A 485 13.31 -40.26 -3.99
N ILE A 486 13.14 -41.57 -3.78
CA ILE A 486 13.42 -42.22 -2.48
C ILE A 486 14.90 -42.11 -2.10
N MET A 487 15.82 -42.23 -3.07
CA MET A 487 17.28 -42.18 -2.79
C MET A 487 17.70 -40.77 -2.36
N ASP A 488 17.14 -39.73 -2.97
CA ASP A 488 17.45 -38.34 -2.61
C ASP A 488 16.87 -38.05 -1.22
N ALA A 489 15.67 -38.53 -0.91
CA ALA A 489 15.07 -38.41 0.43
C ALA A 489 15.96 -39.04 1.53
N ILE A 490 16.55 -40.19 1.27
CA ILE A 490 17.42 -40.87 2.24
C ILE A 490 18.75 -40.12 2.42
N TRP A 491 19.40 -39.72 1.32
CA TRP A 491 20.74 -39.12 1.41
C TRP A 491 20.71 -37.64 1.84
N GLU A 492 19.70 -36.89 1.47
CA GLU A 492 19.62 -35.48 1.80
C GLU A 492 18.98 -35.21 3.16
N GLU A 493 17.96 -35.98 3.58
CA GLU A 493 17.21 -35.71 4.80
C GLU A 493 17.50 -36.68 5.94
N LEU A 494 17.31 -38.02 5.68
CA LEU A 494 17.46 -39.05 6.73
C LEU A 494 18.89 -39.07 7.30
N THR A 495 19.88 -38.88 6.48
CA THR A 495 21.31 -38.86 6.88
C THR A 495 21.54 -37.76 7.94
N TRP A 496 21.01 -36.58 7.77
CA TRP A 496 21.17 -35.48 8.73
C TRP A 496 20.38 -35.71 10.03
N TRP A 497 19.26 -36.40 9.98
CA TRP A 497 18.55 -36.79 11.21
C TRP A 497 19.42 -37.77 12.04
N VAL A 498 20.07 -38.71 11.39
CA VAL A 498 21.00 -39.62 12.09
C VAL A 498 22.20 -38.86 12.67
N VAL A 499 22.73 -37.86 11.99
CA VAL A 499 23.78 -36.97 12.53
C VAL A 499 23.29 -36.20 13.74
N PHE A 500 22.11 -35.58 13.67
CA PHE A 500 21.55 -34.84 14.81
C PHE A 500 21.25 -35.75 16.00
N ALA A 501 20.68 -36.93 15.75
CA ALA A 501 20.51 -37.95 16.80
C ALA A 501 21.85 -38.39 17.40
N GLY A 502 22.88 -38.54 16.58
CA GLY A 502 24.24 -38.85 17.03
C GLY A 502 24.87 -37.78 17.92
N ILE A 503 24.69 -36.50 17.55
CA ILE A 503 25.13 -35.36 18.37
C ILE A 503 24.36 -35.33 19.72
N ALA A 504 23.05 -35.56 19.71
CA ALA A 504 22.24 -35.64 20.92
C ALA A 504 22.69 -36.79 21.84
N CYS A 505 22.93 -38.00 21.27
CA CYS A 505 23.40 -39.16 22.03
C CYS A 505 24.82 -38.92 22.62
N MET A 506 25.68 -38.23 21.88
CA MET A 506 27.03 -37.85 22.38
C MET A 506 26.90 -36.84 23.54
N ALA A 507 26.04 -35.83 23.43
CA ALA A 507 25.82 -34.83 24.47
C ALA A 507 25.23 -35.45 25.74
N LEU A 508 24.40 -36.48 25.62
CA LEU A 508 23.84 -37.24 26.72
C LEU A 508 24.80 -38.32 27.29
N GLY A 509 25.94 -38.49 26.69
CA GLY A 509 26.94 -39.47 27.15
C GLY A 509 26.57 -40.94 26.90
N VAL A 510 25.59 -41.23 26.02
CA VAL A 510 25.06 -42.59 25.79
C VAL A 510 25.98 -43.38 24.85
N THR A 511 26.26 -42.84 23.63
CA THR A 511 27.13 -43.50 22.66
C THR A 511 27.57 -42.56 21.53
N ASN A 512 28.78 -42.79 20.99
CA ASN A 512 29.29 -42.03 19.84
C ASN A 512 29.08 -42.81 18.51
N ILE A 513 28.59 -44.06 18.57
CA ILE A 513 28.47 -44.92 17.39
C ILE A 513 27.51 -44.35 16.38
N VAL A 514 26.36 -43.79 16.84
CA VAL A 514 25.35 -43.20 15.98
C VAL A 514 25.90 -42.01 15.16
N LEU A 515 26.77 -41.21 15.78
CA LEU A 515 27.42 -40.07 15.11
C LEU A 515 28.37 -40.56 14.00
N TYR A 516 29.19 -41.60 14.27
CA TYR A 516 30.08 -42.16 13.27
C TYR A 516 29.33 -42.80 12.10
N VAL A 517 28.18 -43.47 12.37
CA VAL A 517 27.30 -43.99 11.33
C VAL A 517 26.73 -42.85 10.48
N GLY A 518 26.25 -41.78 11.12
CA GLY A 518 25.73 -40.59 10.41
C GLY A 518 26.78 -39.96 9.51
N ILE A 519 27.99 -39.74 10.00
CA ILE A 519 29.12 -39.21 9.19
C ILE A 519 29.44 -40.16 8.00
N GLY A 520 29.45 -41.47 8.23
CA GLY A 520 29.63 -42.46 7.16
C GLY A 520 28.54 -42.35 6.09
N MET A 521 27.29 -42.17 6.48
CA MET A 521 26.17 -41.97 5.54
C MET A 521 26.32 -40.66 4.74
N VAL A 522 26.75 -39.55 5.37
CA VAL A 522 27.03 -38.29 4.66
C VAL A 522 28.08 -38.45 3.59
N VAL A 523 29.18 -39.14 3.90
CA VAL A 523 30.28 -39.40 2.96
C VAL A 523 29.81 -40.25 1.77
N VAL A 524 29.05 -41.31 2.01
CA VAL A 524 28.50 -42.18 0.96
C VAL A 524 27.47 -41.43 0.11
N GLY A 525 26.51 -40.73 0.74
CA GLY A 525 25.44 -40.04 0.05
C GLY A 525 25.92 -38.87 -0.82
N SER A 526 26.81 -38.02 -0.29
CA SER A 526 27.37 -36.89 -1.04
C SER A 526 28.26 -37.33 -2.22
N GLY A 527 28.84 -38.53 -2.14
CA GLY A 527 29.66 -39.13 -3.22
C GLY A 527 28.87 -39.93 -4.26
N TRP A 528 27.57 -40.20 -4.03
CA TRP A 528 26.79 -41.12 -4.87
C TRP A 528 26.62 -40.61 -6.31
N SER A 529 26.30 -39.32 -6.47
CA SER A 529 26.03 -38.72 -7.79
C SER A 529 27.31 -38.24 -8.53
N ALA A 530 28.46 -38.12 -7.88
CA ALA A 530 29.66 -37.54 -8.45
C ALA A 530 30.62 -38.61 -9.02
N LYS A 531 31.28 -38.30 -10.14
CA LYS A 531 32.29 -39.21 -10.78
C LYS A 531 33.71 -38.69 -10.58
N GLY A 532 34.65 -39.60 -10.28
CA GLY A 532 36.09 -39.32 -10.24
C GLY A 532 36.52 -38.40 -9.07
N PHE A 533 37.48 -37.51 -9.33
CA PHE A 533 38.05 -36.58 -8.34
C PHE A 533 36.99 -35.56 -7.81
N GLY A 534 35.90 -35.34 -8.58
CA GLY A 534 34.75 -34.51 -8.17
C GLY A 534 34.02 -35.03 -6.93
N LYS A 535 34.21 -36.30 -6.53
CA LYS A 535 33.63 -36.86 -5.31
C LYS A 535 34.14 -36.17 -4.04
N VAL A 536 35.44 -35.91 -3.96
CA VAL A 536 36.04 -35.29 -2.76
C VAL A 536 35.55 -33.84 -2.59
N THR A 537 35.51 -33.07 -3.68
CA THR A 537 35.01 -31.69 -3.66
C THR A 537 33.50 -31.63 -3.38
N ALA A 538 32.74 -32.59 -3.90
CA ALA A 538 31.29 -32.69 -3.63
C ALA A 538 31.02 -33.02 -2.16
N ILE A 539 31.75 -33.98 -1.56
CA ILE A 539 31.59 -34.33 -0.15
C ILE A 539 31.96 -33.15 0.74
N PHE A 540 33.13 -32.52 0.50
CA PHE A 540 33.57 -31.38 1.30
C PHE A 540 32.59 -30.19 1.18
N GLY A 541 32.18 -29.87 -0.05
CA GLY A 541 31.19 -28.80 -0.31
C GLY A 541 29.83 -29.09 0.34
N SER A 542 29.35 -30.34 0.23
CA SER A 542 28.07 -30.73 0.85
C SER A 542 28.14 -30.63 2.38
N VAL A 543 29.17 -31.20 3.00
CA VAL A 543 29.35 -31.13 4.47
C VAL A 543 29.46 -29.67 4.93
N TYR A 544 30.31 -28.87 4.26
CA TYR A 544 30.50 -27.47 4.61
C TYR A 544 29.17 -26.68 4.53
N ASN A 545 28.47 -26.77 3.42
CA ASN A 545 27.24 -26.03 3.19
C ASN A 545 26.15 -26.43 4.17
N HIS A 546 25.95 -27.71 4.41
CA HIS A 546 24.89 -28.16 5.33
C HIS A 546 25.22 -27.85 6.79
N VAL A 547 26.46 -28.09 7.25
CA VAL A 547 26.85 -27.77 8.63
C VAL A 547 26.74 -26.27 8.87
N THR A 548 27.29 -25.45 7.97
CA THR A 548 27.24 -23.99 8.10
C THR A 548 25.82 -23.48 8.00
N GLY A 549 25.00 -24.05 7.08
CA GLY A 549 23.61 -23.70 6.91
C GLY A 549 22.78 -24.01 8.16
N TYR A 550 22.78 -25.26 8.64
CA TYR A 550 22.01 -25.64 9.83
C TYR A 550 22.45 -24.91 11.10
N PHE A 551 23.79 -24.70 11.25
CA PHE A 551 24.30 -23.94 12.39
C PHE A 551 23.85 -22.47 12.33
N GLY A 552 23.93 -21.85 11.15
CA GLY A 552 23.44 -20.49 10.92
C GLY A 552 21.95 -20.36 11.16
N ASP A 553 21.16 -21.32 10.66
CA ASP A 553 19.71 -21.36 10.86
C ASP A 553 19.36 -21.44 12.34
N ILE A 554 19.98 -22.38 13.10
CA ILE A 554 19.74 -22.52 14.53
C ILE A 554 20.10 -21.24 15.30
N LEU A 555 21.26 -20.62 14.98
CA LEU A 555 21.64 -19.35 15.60
C LEU A 555 20.66 -18.22 15.31
N SER A 556 20.02 -18.23 14.13
CA SER A 556 19.02 -17.22 13.76
C SER A 556 17.83 -17.16 14.74
N TYR A 557 17.51 -18.29 15.40
CA TYR A 557 16.44 -18.33 16.41
C TYR A 557 16.81 -17.63 17.73
N SER A 558 18.08 -17.26 17.95
CA SER A 558 18.44 -16.40 19.09
C SER A 558 17.72 -15.05 19.06
N ARG A 559 17.21 -14.65 17.91
CA ARG A 559 16.43 -13.45 17.67
C ARG A 559 15.11 -13.45 18.47
N LEU A 560 14.53 -14.62 18.72
CA LEU A 560 13.33 -14.75 19.60
C LEU A 560 13.61 -14.18 20.98
N MET A 561 14.72 -14.59 21.59
CA MET A 561 15.15 -14.11 22.90
C MET A 561 15.55 -12.62 22.86
N THR A 562 16.30 -12.20 21.84
CA THR A 562 16.79 -10.83 21.73
C THR A 562 15.64 -9.82 21.65
N LEU A 563 14.59 -10.10 20.88
CA LEU A 563 13.44 -9.21 20.75
C LEU A 563 12.58 -9.20 22.02
N MET A 564 12.36 -10.35 22.64
CA MET A 564 11.67 -10.44 23.93
C MET A 564 12.39 -9.59 24.99
N LEU A 565 13.71 -9.74 25.09
CA LEU A 565 14.52 -8.98 26.05
C LEU A 565 14.47 -7.48 25.75
N ALA A 566 14.68 -7.08 24.48
CA ALA A 566 14.66 -5.68 24.08
C ALA A 566 13.32 -5.00 24.40
N GLY A 567 12.20 -5.66 24.06
CA GLY A 567 10.85 -5.15 24.35
C GLY A 567 10.60 -4.95 25.84
N SER A 568 10.99 -5.94 26.65
CA SER A 568 10.87 -5.88 28.11
C SER A 568 11.74 -4.77 28.74
N VAL A 569 13.00 -4.66 28.32
CA VAL A 569 13.93 -3.63 28.83
C VAL A 569 13.44 -2.22 28.48
N ILE A 570 13.01 -1.98 27.24
CA ILE A 570 12.50 -0.66 26.82
C ILE A 570 11.27 -0.28 27.62
N ALA A 571 10.33 -1.20 27.85
CA ALA A 571 9.14 -0.95 28.67
C ALA A 571 9.53 -0.57 30.11
N SER A 572 10.43 -1.35 30.75
CA SER A 572 10.90 -1.08 32.11
C SER A 572 11.63 0.25 32.23
N VAL A 573 12.42 0.65 31.23
CA VAL A 573 13.11 1.95 31.21
C VAL A 573 12.10 3.10 31.22
N PHE A 574 11.07 3.06 30.37
CA PHE A 574 10.04 4.11 30.35
C PHE A 574 9.25 4.15 31.68
N ASN A 575 8.90 3.01 32.25
CA ASN A 575 8.22 2.94 33.52
C ASN A 575 9.09 3.51 34.66
N THR A 576 10.35 3.15 34.71
CA THR A 576 11.31 3.67 35.68
C THR A 576 11.48 5.19 35.57
N LEU A 577 11.64 5.72 34.35
CA LEU A 577 11.72 7.17 34.09
C LEU A 577 10.44 7.89 34.55
N GLY A 578 9.28 7.28 34.33
CA GLY A 578 8.00 7.81 34.79
C GLY A 578 7.88 7.81 36.32
N ALA A 579 8.49 6.84 37.00
CA ALA A 579 8.42 6.69 38.47
C ALA A 579 9.34 7.67 39.24
N ILE A 580 10.41 8.21 38.62
CA ILE A 580 11.39 9.09 39.28
C ILE A 580 10.75 10.27 40.03
N PRO A 581 9.77 11.02 39.48
CA PRO A 581 9.18 12.15 40.23
C PRO A 581 8.22 11.75 41.34
N GLY A 582 7.88 10.47 41.50
CA GLY A 582 6.92 9.99 42.52
C GLY A 582 5.47 10.48 42.31
N ASN A 583 5.13 10.97 41.14
CA ASN A 583 3.80 11.50 40.81
C ASN A 583 3.06 10.56 39.85
N VAL A 584 1.90 10.05 40.27
CA VAL A 584 1.07 9.11 39.52
C VAL A 584 0.69 9.66 38.13
N VAL A 585 0.35 10.97 38.04
CA VAL A 585 -0.06 11.57 36.74
C VAL A 585 1.11 11.61 35.77
N PHE A 586 2.29 12.01 36.24
CA PHE A 586 3.50 12.03 35.43
C PHE A 586 3.91 10.61 35.01
N PHE A 587 3.85 9.66 35.91
CA PHE A 587 4.08 8.24 35.65
C PHE A 587 3.17 7.73 34.54
N LEU A 588 1.85 7.95 34.64
CA LEU A 588 0.89 7.51 33.63
C LEU A 588 1.18 8.15 32.24
N LEU A 589 1.50 9.44 32.22
CA LEU A 589 1.78 10.13 30.95
C LEU A 589 3.03 9.56 30.27
N VAL A 590 4.13 9.41 30.99
CA VAL A 590 5.39 8.88 30.44
C VAL A 590 5.26 7.40 30.08
N SER A 591 4.66 6.59 30.95
CA SER A 591 4.46 5.16 30.70
C SER A 591 3.52 4.89 29.54
N VAL A 592 2.40 5.62 29.42
CA VAL A 592 1.48 5.44 28.26
C VAL A 592 2.16 5.86 26.95
N ALA A 593 2.87 6.98 26.93
CA ALA A 593 3.58 7.43 25.72
C ALA A 593 4.73 6.45 25.38
N GLY A 594 5.54 6.05 26.34
CA GLY A 594 6.67 5.14 26.15
C GLY A 594 6.24 3.73 25.76
N ASN A 595 5.27 3.15 26.47
CA ASN A 595 4.73 1.83 26.13
C ASN A 595 3.93 1.84 24.82
N GLY A 596 3.27 2.95 24.47
CA GLY A 596 2.62 3.11 23.17
C GLY A 596 3.62 3.07 22.01
N LEU A 597 4.74 3.78 22.15
CA LEU A 597 5.83 3.74 21.17
C LEU A 597 6.46 2.35 21.12
N ASN A 598 6.77 1.74 22.26
CA ASN A 598 7.34 0.40 22.34
C ASN A 598 6.42 -0.65 21.72
N PHE A 599 5.11 -0.57 21.97
CA PHE A 599 4.11 -1.43 21.34
C PHE A 599 4.14 -1.33 19.81
N ALA A 600 4.14 -0.12 19.26
CA ALA A 600 4.16 0.10 17.80
C ALA A 600 5.44 -0.46 17.15
N LEU A 601 6.59 -0.24 17.78
CA LEU A 601 7.88 -0.76 17.30
C LEU A 601 7.94 -2.28 17.39
N ASN A 602 7.52 -2.87 18.50
CA ASN A 602 7.53 -4.33 18.69
C ASN A 602 6.52 -5.03 17.79
N LEU A 603 5.32 -4.46 17.59
CA LEU A 603 4.30 -5.01 16.69
C LEU A 603 4.87 -5.26 15.28
N LEU A 604 5.57 -4.26 14.73
CA LEU A 604 6.19 -4.36 13.41
C LEU A 604 7.43 -5.24 13.43
N SER A 605 8.30 -5.06 14.43
CA SER A 605 9.57 -5.78 14.53
C SER A 605 9.37 -7.28 14.69
N CYS A 606 8.48 -7.71 15.59
CA CYS A 606 8.15 -9.12 15.79
C CYS A 606 7.58 -9.74 14.50
N TYR A 607 6.69 -9.03 13.79
CA TYR A 607 6.14 -9.52 12.53
C TYR A 607 7.22 -9.71 11.46
N VAL A 608 8.09 -8.73 11.25
CA VAL A 608 9.15 -8.80 10.22
C VAL A 608 10.17 -9.89 10.53
N HIS A 609 10.57 -10.01 11.80
CA HIS A 609 11.55 -11.01 12.20
C HIS A 609 10.99 -12.43 12.21
N ASP A 610 9.72 -12.61 12.57
CA ASP A 610 9.05 -13.91 12.46
C ASP A 610 8.89 -14.32 10.99
N LEU A 611 8.44 -13.40 10.13
CA LEU A 611 8.40 -13.58 8.68
C LEU A 611 9.74 -14.08 8.14
N ARG A 612 10.84 -13.46 8.58
CA ARG A 612 12.17 -13.86 8.15
C ARG A 612 12.50 -15.29 8.58
N LEU A 613 12.21 -15.66 9.83
CA LEU A 613 12.43 -17.05 10.32
C LEU A 613 11.62 -18.07 9.50
N GLN A 614 10.38 -17.74 9.15
CA GLN A 614 9.56 -18.63 8.34
C GLN A 614 10.04 -18.71 6.89
N CYS A 615 10.31 -17.57 6.25
CA CYS A 615 10.63 -17.54 4.82
C CYS A 615 12.03 -18.02 4.48
N LEU A 616 13.04 -17.74 5.33
CA LEU A 616 14.43 -18.10 5.03
C LEU A 616 14.83 -19.43 5.66
N GLU A 617 14.62 -19.59 6.96
CA GLU A 617 15.08 -20.75 7.70
C GLU A 617 14.16 -21.97 7.51
N TYR A 618 12.84 -21.77 7.49
CA TYR A 618 11.87 -22.88 7.41
C TYR A 618 11.50 -23.24 5.97
N PHE A 619 11.05 -22.27 5.16
CA PHE A 619 10.67 -22.52 3.77
C PHE A 619 11.86 -22.98 2.93
N GLY A 620 13.07 -22.47 3.19
CA GLY A 620 14.29 -22.92 2.54
C GLY A 620 14.55 -24.44 2.62
N LYS A 621 13.82 -25.19 3.47
CA LYS A 621 13.99 -26.65 3.60
C LYS A 621 13.12 -27.46 2.65
N PHE A 622 11.92 -26.99 2.29
CA PHE A 622 10.96 -27.80 1.52
C PHE A 622 10.15 -27.02 0.50
N TYR A 623 10.13 -25.69 0.60
CA TYR A 623 9.19 -24.89 -0.18
C TYR A 623 9.64 -24.76 -1.64
N GLN A 624 8.71 -25.04 -2.55
CA GLN A 624 8.87 -24.81 -3.98
C GLN A 624 7.94 -23.67 -4.38
N ASP A 625 8.50 -22.54 -4.76
CA ASP A 625 7.79 -21.36 -5.22
C ASP A 625 7.43 -21.46 -6.71
N GLY A 626 6.71 -20.44 -7.22
CA GLY A 626 6.36 -20.31 -8.63
C GLY A 626 4.89 -20.57 -8.95
N GLY A 627 4.02 -20.73 -7.96
CA GLY A 627 2.55 -20.79 -8.16
C GLY A 627 1.98 -19.46 -8.64
N LYS A 628 1.06 -19.49 -9.62
CA LYS A 628 0.29 -18.33 -10.07
C LYS A 628 -0.96 -18.16 -9.21
N PRO A 629 -1.34 -16.93 -8.82
CA PRO A 629 -2.57 -16.73 -8.06
C PRO A 629 -3.80 -17.06 -8.92
N PHE A 630 -4.80 -17.67 -8.30
CA PHE A 630 -6.09 -17.90 -8.95
C PHE A 630 -6.91 -16.61 -8.94
N GLU A 631 -7.12 -16.02 -10.10
CA GLU A 631 -7.89 -14.79 -10.32
C GLU A 631 -9.18 -15.05 -11.07
N PRO A 632 -10.24 -15.55 -10.40
CA PRO A 632 -11.49 -15.85 -11.06
C PRO A 632 -12.18 -14.58 -11.57
N LEU A 633 -12.88 -14.71 -12.69
CA LEU A 633 -13.83 -13.69 -13.15
C LEU A 633 -14.99 -13.63 -12.15
N ALA A 634 -14.92 -12.70 -11.22
CA ALA A 634 -15.89 -12.56 -10.14
C ALA A 634 -16.28 -11.09 -9.93
N ILE A 635 -17.40 -10.85 -9.26
CA ILE A 635 -17.81 -9.50 -8.87
C ILE A 635 -16.97 -9.04 -7.67
N ASN A 636 -15.96 -8.23 -7.95
CA ASN A 636 -15.10 -7.61 -6.94
C ASN A 636 -15.44 -6.13 -6.81
N THR A 637 -15.99 -5.72 -5.66
CA THR A 637 -16.37 -4.35 -5.37
C THR A 637 -15.42 -3.71 -4.36
N LYS A 638 -15.08 -2.43 -4.60
CA LYS A 638 -14.17 -1.66 -3.73
C LYS A 638 -14.92 -0.92 -2.63
N TYR A 639 -16.07 -0.33 -2.94
CA TYR A 639 -16.76 0.59 -2.05
C TYR A 639 -18.03 0.03 -1.42
N VAL A 640 -18.67 -0.95 -2.05
CA VAL A 640 -19.91 -1.55 -1.56
C VAL A 640 -19.74 -3.04 -1.28
N ASP A 641 -20.55 -3.60 -0.40
CA ASP A 641 -20.66 -5.04 -0.19
C ASP A 641 -21.94 -5.54 -0.86
N ILE A 642 -21.84 -6.58 -1.71
CA ILE A 642 -22.98 -7.15 -2.41
C ILE A 642 -23.60 -8.25 -1.56
N GLN A 643 -24.90 -8.12 -1.30
CA GLN A 643 -25.70 -9.21 -0.76
C GLN A 643 -25.99 -10.21 -1.89
N SER A 644 -25.52 -11.45 -1.68
CA SER A 644 -25.79 -12.60 -2.59
C SER A 644 -27.23 -13.09 -2.47
#